data_6e23ded817e23d4a55c3ebef9ced4870
#
_entry.id   6e23ded817e23d4a55c3ebef9ced4870
#
_cell.length_a   1.000
_cell.length_b   1.000
_cell.length_c   1.000
_cell.angle_alpha   90.00
_cell.angle_beta   90.00
_cell.angle_gamma   90.00
#
_symmetry.space_group_name_H-M   'P 1'
#
loop_
_entity.id
_entity.type
_entity.pdbx_description
1 polymer ?
#
loop_
_entity_poly.entity_id
_entity_poly.type
_entity_poly.pdbx_seq_one_letter_code
_entity_poly.pdbx_strand_id
1 'polypeptide(L)'
;MPVEKSRDTILPPSRRNNTTPRKLKRVAFIGNYVPRKCGIATFTADLSDAMVQGNPDVECWVIPVNDTAEGYNYPDRARFEIFENDLSSYRHAAYFLNINQVDVVCVQHEFGIHGGPAGSHILTLLKSLHMPIVTVLHTILRTPNADQKKVMDRLIEYSDRLIVMSEMGIEILSEVYDVPESQIDFIPHGIPDFSFIDPHFHKASFGMEGKTTLLTFGLLSENKGIDYVIRALPGIIKKHPDFILIILGATHPHVLRREGESYRLSLERLVTTLGLEEHVIFYNRYVELPELIKFIEVADLYITAYLNEAQITSGTLAYAVGAGKAVLSTPYWHAQELLAEERGVLVPFRDSEKISQEILNLLSDNKRRQSLRRNAFEYGKRMRWSKVAGEYIASFMTACKMRQEHPRPLATHANLNQPPKELLKVDLRHLRRLTDTTGLFQHATYATPNYNDGYSTDDNARGLLFTTLLEEENLLEAADEDLRNSYFAFLAYAFNPEFGRFRNFMSYDRQWQEEVGSEDSHGRSVWALGTVIARSQDQVLCNAATEIFHQALPALNLMTSCRTWAFSLLGLHEYLKKYAGDRLVQKLRARLCDHLMTEYKAFSGRNWPWFERQLTYANAVLPHALLVSAKAMGRSNLENKALDILRWLVDIQKLEKGCFSPIGTEGFYHRRGARARFDQQPTEAQAMVSACLEAYQTTKDTYWWLQAKWAFEWYLGQNDLQVPLYDPATGACRDGLHADRANENRGAESTLAFLQSLIEMHAVENMINVSDIRSKTKVTA
;
A
#
# COMPACT_ATOMS: atom_id res chain seq x y z
N MET A 1 -46.98 -3.13 -41.31
CA MET A 1 -46.31 -3.92 -40.28
C MET A 1 -45.04 -3.17 -39.87
N PRO A 2 -45.00 -2.50 -38.73
CA PRO A 2 -43.74 -1.92 -38.21
C PRO A 2 -43.06 -2.90 -37.27
N VAL A 3 -41.76 -3.04 -37.47
CA VAL A 3 -40.85 -3.84 -36.64
C VAL A 3 -40.58 -3.05 -35.35
N GLU A 4 -40.98 -3.62 -34.22
CA GLU A 4 -40.58 -3.16 -32.88
C GLU A 4 -39.07 -3.32 -32.71
N LYS A 5 -38.36 -2.21 -32.55
CA LYS A 5 -37.02 -2.19 -32.00
C LYS A 5 -37.11 -2.07 -30.48
N SER A 6 -36.80 -3.14 -29.78
CA SER A 6 -36.59 -3.15 -28.33
C SER A 6 -35.52 -2.12 -27.98
N ARG A 7 -35.89 -1.15 -27.17
CA ARG A 7 -34.94 -0.25 -26.49
C ARG A 7 -34.35 -1.03 -25.30
N ASP A 8 -33.19 -1.61 -25.49
CA ASP A 8 -32.36 -2.03 -24.37
C ASP A 8 -31.85 -0.77 -23.65
N THR A 9 -32.45 -0.49 -22.52
CA THR A 9 -31.97 0.51 -21.55
C THR A 9 -30.68 -0.02 -20.97
N ILE A 10 -29.54 0.48 -21.45
CA ILE A 10 -28.24 0.23 -20.84
C ILE A 10 -28.23 0.96 -19.49
N LEU A 11 -28.61 0.26 -18.45
CA LEU A 11 -28.30 0.66 -17.09
C LEU A 11 -26.76 0.65 -16.96
N PRO A 12 -26.14 1.67 -16.32
CA PRO A 12 -24.72 1.61 -16.03
C PRO A 12 -24.46 0.33 -15.24
N PRO A 13 -23.34 -0.38 -15.47
CA PRO A 13 -23.08 -1.64 -14.83
C PRO A 13 -23.14 -1.45 -13.32
N SER A 14 -24.12 -2.08 -12.68
CA SER A 14 -24.18 -2.17 -11.23
C SER A 14 -22.84 -2.79 -10.80
N ARG A 15 -21.97 -1.99 -10.15
CA ARG A 15 -20.76 -2.51 -9.52
C ARG A 15 -21.24 -3.57 -8.53
N ARG A 16 -21.17 -4.83 -8.92
CA ARG A 16 -21.35 -5.96 -8.03
C ARG A 16 -20.39 -5.77 -6.87
N ASN A 17 -20.92 -5.80 -5.65
CA ASN A 17 -20.15 -5.93 -4.43
C ASN A 17 -19.37 -7.25 -4.47
N ASN A 18 -18.27 -7.28 -5.22
CA ASN A 18 -17.22 -8.24 -5.04
C ASN A 18 -16.21 -7.57 -4.10
N THR A 19 -16.21 -7.95 -2.83
CA THR A 19 -15.03 -7.90 -1.98
C THR A 19 -14.00 -8.87 -2.55
N THR A 20 -13.58 -8.66 -3.80
CA THR A 20 -12.40 -9.31 -4.33
C THR A 20 -11.22 -8.70 -3.58
N PRO A 21 -10.40 -9.51 -2.90
CA PRO A 21 -9.18 -8.99 -2.29
C PRO A 21 -8.40 -8.22 -3.36
N ARG A 22 -7.86 -7.06 -2.98
CA ARG A 22 -7.05 -6.21 -3.89
C ARG A 22 -6.01 -7.09 -4.56
N LYS A 23 -6.09 -7.25 -5.87
CA LYS A 23 -5.18 -8.08 -6.64
C LYS A 23 -3.83 -7.38 -6.65
N LEU A 24 -2.76 -8.07 -6.21
CA LEU A 24 -1.39 -7.55 -6.32
C LEU A 24 -1.08 -7.27 -7.79
N LYS A 25 -0.58 -6.08 -8.07
CA LYS A 25 -0.16 -5.67 -9.42
C LYS A 25 1.35 -5.53 -9.51
N ARG A 26 1.99 -4.98 -8.47
CA ARG A 26 3.42 -4.68 -8.49
C ARG A 26 4.08 -5.00 -7.16
N VAL A 27 5.11 -5.86 -7.21
CA VAL A 27 5.95 -6.26 -6.07
C VAL A 27 7.38 -5.81 -6.33
N ALA A 28 8.03 -5.20 -5.34
CA ALA A 28 9.44 -4.81 -5.46
C ALA A 28 10.31 -5.61 -4.47
N PHE A 29 11.37 -6.24 -4.98
CA PHE A 29 12.38 -6.94 -4.19
C PHE A 29 13.58 -6.04 -3.97
N ILE A 30 14.04 -5.92 -2.72
CA ILE A 30 15.24 -5.14 -2.35
C ILE A 30 16.31 -6.09 -1.83
N GLY A 31 17.49 -6.07 -2.41
CA GLY A 31 18.61 -6.92 -2.00
C GLY A 31 19.62 -7.16 -3.12
N ASN A 32 20.41 -8.21 -3.00
CA ASN A 32 21.31 -8.61 -4.08
C ASN A 32 20.56 -9.23 -5.25
N TYR A 33 21.06 -9.00 -6.47
CA TYR A 33 20.45 -9.53 -7.68
C TYR A 33 21.53 -9.97 -8.69
N VAL A 34 21.14 -10.88 -9.59
CA VAL A 34 22.01 -11.31 -10.70
C VAL A 34 22.34 -10.14 -11.64
N PRO A 35 23.57 -10.03 -12.19
CA PRO A 35 24.62 -11.04 -12.29
C PRO A 35 25.60 -11.08 -11.10
N ARG A 36 25.32 -10.41 -9.97
CA ARG A 36 26.16 -10.53 -8.78
C ARG A 36 26.21 -11.99 -8.31
N LYS A 37 27.43 -12.52 -8.16
CA LYS A 37 27.65 -13.93 -7.78
C LYS A 37 27.52 -14.12 -6.28
N CYS A 38 26.30 -14.33 -5.78
CA CYS A 38 26.05 -14.72 -4.40
C CYS A 38 24.72 -15.46 -4.27
N GLY A 39 24.55 -16.25 -3.19
CA GLY A 39 23.35 -17.08 -2.98
C GLY A 39 22.06 -16.26 -2.91
N ILE A 40 22.09 -15.08 -2.28
CA ILE A 40 20.90 -14.22 -2.15
C ILE A 40 20.51 -13.60 -3.49
N ALA A 41 21.48 -13.26 -4.35
CA ALA A 41 21.19 -12.78 -5.69
C ALA A 41 20.47 -13.82 -6.54
N THR A 42 20.93 -15.08 -6.48
CA THR A 42 20.27 -16.21 -7.14
C THR A 42 18.88 -16.43 -6.54
N PHE A 43 18.75 -16.44 -5.23
CA PHE A 43 17.46 -16.57 -4.54
C PHE A 43 16.45 -15.51 -4.98
N THR A 44 16.87 -14.24 -5.03
CA THR A 44 16.02 -13.12 -5.46
C THR A 44 15.57 -13.29 -6.91
N ALA A 45 16.46 -13.74 -7.80
CA ALA A 45 16.16 -14.00 -9.20
C ALA A 45 15.14 -15.14 -9.33
N ASP A 46 15.44 -16.29 -8.73
CA ASP A 46 14.61 -17.49 -8.80
C ASP A 46 13.19 -17.23 -8.24
N LEU A 47 13.09 -16.55 -7.08
CA LEU A 47 11.81 -16.19 -6.48
C LEU A 47 11.01 -15.25 -7.37
N SER A 48 11.64 -14.18 -7.87
CA SER A 48 10.94 -13.22 -8.73
C SER A 48 10.50 -13.83 -10.07
N ASP A 49 11.29 -14.76 -10.63
CA ASP A 49 10.92 -15.52 -11.83
C ASP A 49 9.74 -16.47 -11.59
N ALA A 50 9.79 -17.21 -10.49
CA ALA A 50 8.72 -18.13 -10.12
C ALA A 50 7.39 -17.40 -9.85
N MET A 51 7.45 -16.22 -9.26
CA MET A 51 6.25 -15.40 -9.01
C MET A 51 5.60 -14.95 -10.32
N VAL A 52 6.38 -14.46 -11.29
CA VAL A 52 5.85 -14.04 -12.59
C VAL A 52 5.31 -15.22 -13.38
N GLN A 53 5.99 -16.38 -13.33
CA GLN A 53 5.52 -17.61 -13.98
C GLN A 53 4.19 -18.11 -13.41
N GLY A 54 4.05 -18.07 -12.08
CA GLY A 54 2.82 -18.50 -11.39
C GLY A 54 1.68 -17.47 -11.45
N ASN A 55 1.99 -16.18 -11.64
CA ASN A 55 1.03 -15.07 -11.63
C ASN A 55 1.42 -14.02 -12.68
N PRO A 56 1.08 -14.22 -13.95
CA PRO A 56 1.47 -13.31 -15.05
C PRO A 56 0.96 -11.89 -14.93
N ASP A 57 -0.07 -11.66 -14.12
CA ASP A 57 -0.62 -10.33 -13.86
C ASP A 57 0.18 -9.51 -12.82
N VAL A 58 1.15 -10.14 -12.13
CA VAL A 58 2.01 -9.49 -11.13
C VAL A 58 3.31 -9.04 -11.78
N GLU A 59 3.55 -7.75 -11.77
CA GLU A 59 4.82 -7.17 -12.19
C GLU A 59 5.82 -7.23 -11.02
N CYS A 60 6.94 -7.95 -11.21
CA CYS A 60 8.02 -8.02 -10.21
C CYS A 60 9.16 -7.09 -10.60
N TRP A 61 9.47 -6.14 -9.73
CA TRP A 61 10.62 -5.25 -9.82
C TRP A 61 11.73 -5.70 -8.88
N VAL A 62 12.97 -5.40 -9.23
CA VAL A 62 14.10 -5.58 -8.33
C VAL A 62 14.81 -4.24 -8.14
N ILE A 63 15.20 -3.97 -6.92
CA ILE A 63 15.98 -2.82 -6.49
C ILE A 63 17.30 -3.36 -5.95
N PRO A 64 18.28 -3.63 -6.83
CA PRO A 64 19.54 -4.23 -6.42
C PRO A 64 20.39 -3.28 -5.59
N VAL A 65 21.19 -3.87 -4.67
CA VAL A 65 22.18 -3.16 -3.86
C VAL A 65 23.58 -3.46 -4.39
N ASN A 66 24.26 -2.43 -4.89
CA ASN A 66 25.60 -2.50 -5.44
C ASN A 66 26.67 -2.40 -4.36
N ASP A 67 27.62 -3.33 -4.37
CA ASP A 67 28.84 -3.33 -3.53
C ASP A 67 30.07 -2.74 -4.26
N THR A 68 29.89 -2.29 -5.51
CA THR A 68 30.88 -1.61 -6.33
C THR A 68 30.32 -0.30 -6.88
N ALA A 69 31.19 0.68 -7.14
CA ALA A 69 30.78 1.98 -7.65
C ALA A 69 30.26 1.91 -9.10
N GLU A 70 30.75 0.96 -9.87
CA GLU A 70 30.38 0.76 -11.27
C GLU A 70 29.03 0.05 -11.42
N GLY A 71 28.53 -0.62 -10.33
CA GLY A 71 27.36 -1.47 -10.40
C GLY A 71 27.53 -2.70 -11.27
N TYR A 72 26.43 -3.23 -11.77
CA TYR A 72 26.40 -4.41 -12.62
C TYR A 72 25.49 -4.20 -13.84
N ASN A 73 25.70 -4.95 -14.91
CA ASN A 73 24.78 -4.93 -16.04
C ASN A 73 23.53 -5.80 -15.72
N TYR A 74 22.57 -5.21 -15.05
CA TYR A 74 21.38 -5.89 -14.59
C TYR A 74 20.37 -6.17 -15.71
N PRO A 75 19.57 -7.26 -15.61
CA PRO A 75 18.40 -7.48 -16.44
C PRO A 75 17.34 -6.36 -16.25
N ASP A 76 16.43 -6.23 -17.21
CA ASP A 76 15.38 -5.19 -17.25
C ASP A 76 14.44 -5.14 -16.02
N ARG A 77 14.39 -6.21 -15.25
CA ARG A 77 13.61 -6.25 -14.00
C ARG A 77 14.19 -5.35 -12.90
N ALA A 78 15.47 -5.06 -12.95
CA ALA A 78 16.10 -4.04 -12.09
C ALA A 78 15.61 -2.65 -12.52
N ARG A 79 14.89 -1.97 -11.64
CA ARG A 79 14.23 -0.69 -11.95
C ARG A 79 14.91 0.52 -11.32
N PHE A 80 15.65 0.31 -10.25
CA PHE A 80 16.39 1.36 -9.55
C PHE A 80 17.55 0.70 -8.80
N GLU A 81 18.72 1.31 -8.81
CA GLU A 81 19.92 0.77 -8.15
C GLU A 81 20.21 1.53 -6.85
N ILE A 82 20.54 0.78 -5.79
CA ILE A 82 21.03 1.33 -4.53
C ILE A 82 22.53 1.10 -4.47
N PHE A 83 23.29 2.09 -4.06
CA PHE A 83 24.72 1.95 -3.74
C PHE A 83 24.89 1.74 -2.24
N GLU A 84 25.50 0.62 -1.85
CA GLU A 84 25.59 0.13 -0.47
C GLU A 84 25.97 1.22 0.54
N ASN A 85 27.00 2.03 0.20
CA ASN A 85 27.56 3.04 1.08
C ASN A 85 27.03 4.47 0.85
N ASP A 86 26.09 4.66 -0.08
CA ASP A 86 25.45 5.95 -0.32
C ASP A 86 24.04 6.02 0.29
N LEU A 87 23.93 6.64 1.47
CA LEU A 87 22.67 6.80 2.18
C LEU A 87 21.62 7.59 1.37
N SER A 88 22.04 8.45 0.43
CA SER A 88 21.12 9.21 -0.42
C SER A 88 20.42 8.29 -1.42
N SER A 89 21.11 7.27 -1.93
CA SER A 89 20.51 6.28 -2.84
C SER A 89 19.36 5.50 -2.20
N TYR A 90 19.43 5.20 -0.89
CA TYR A 90 18.34 4.57 -0.15
C TYR A 90 17.11 5.49 -0.03
N ARG A 91 17.31 6.80 0.16
CA ARG A 91 16.20 7.78 0.17
C ARG A 91 15.55 7.92 -1.20
N HIS A 92 16.36 7.99 -2.25
CA HIS A 92 15.88 8.06 -3.62
C HIS A 92 15.12 6.80 -4.02
N ALA A 93 15.59 5.62 -3.60
CA ALA A 93 14.88 4.35 -3.82
C ALA A 93 13.51 4.34 -3.12
N ALA A 94 13.41 4.82 -1.87
CA ALA A 94 12.14 4.93 -1.18
C ALA A 94 11.17 5.87 -1.92
N TYR A 95 11.66 7.04 -2.35
CA TYR A 95 10.88 7.99 -3.13
C TYR A 95 10.41 7.38 -4.47
N PHE A 96 11.31 6.69 -5.18
CA PHE A 96 10.99 6.01 -6.43
C PHE A 96 9.89 4.94 -6.25
N LEU A 97 9.98 4.12 -5.21
CA LEU A 97 8.99 3.08 -4.91
C LEU A 97 7.62 3.68 -4.55
N ASN A 98 7.61 4.75 -3.74
CA ASN A 98 6.37 5.43 -3.34
C ASN A 98 5.65 6.05 -4.55
N ILE A 99 6.38 6.76 -5.42
CA ILE A 99 5.79 7.45 -6.58
C ILE A 99 5.26 6.48 -7.63
N ASN A 100 5.91 5.31 -7.76
CA ASN A 100 5.49 4.26 -8.68
C ASN A 100 4.40 3.34 -8.12
N GLN A 101 3.86 3.65 -6.94
CA GLN A 101 2.72 2.96 -6.33
C GLN A 101 2.90 1.43 -6.27
N VAL A 102 4.07 0.98 -5.78
CA VAL A 102 4.32 -0.44 -5.52
C VAL A 102 3.35 -0.94 -4.46
N ASP A 103 2.76 -2.13 -4.64
CA ASP A 103 1.78 -2.68 -3.70
C ASP A 103 2.42 -3.26 -2.44
N VAL A 104 3.59 -3.89 -2.57
CA VAL A 104 4.35 -4.47 -1.46
C VAL A 104 5.84 -4.50 -1.77
N VAL A 105 6.66 -4.28 -0.76
CA VAL A 105 8.12 -4.40 -0.82
C VAL A 105 8.55 -5.66 -0.08
N CYS A 106 9.36 -6.50 -0.75
CA CYS A 106 10.01 -7.68 -0.18
C CYS A 106 11.51 -7.42 0.01
N VAL A 107 11.96 -7.35 1.26
CA VAL A 107 13.37 -7.11 1.61
C VAL A 107 14.11 -8.41 1.82
N GLN A 108 15.21 -8.62 1.10
CA GLN A 108 16.12 -9.74 1.33
C GLN A 108 17.17 -9.30 2.36
N HIS A 109 17.00 -9.67 3.62
CA HIS A 109 17.86 -9.19 4.69
C HIS A 109 19.00 -10.16 5.03
N GLU A 110 20.20 -9.64 4.96
CA GLU A 110 21.45 -10.16 5.52
C GLU A 110 22.26 -8.96 6.01
N PHE A 111 22.91 -9.04 7.16
CA PHE A 111 23.67 -7.94 7.75
C PHE A 111 24.79 -7.37 6.86
N GLY A 112 25.28 -8.16 5.92
CA GLY A 112 26.35 -7.78 4.98
C GLY A 112 25.88 -7.30 3.60
N ILE A 113 24.57 -7.10 3.37
CA ILE A 113 24.05 -6.64 2.07
C ILE A 113 23.98 -5.12 2.01
N HIS A 114 23.56 -4.51 3.11
CA HIS A 114 23.27 -3.09 3.17
C HIS A 114 24.42 -2.35 3.89
N GLY A 115 24.67 -1.12 3.49
CA GLY A 115 25.73 -0.31 4.10
C GLY A 115 25.45 0.13 5.52
N GLY A 116 26.48 0.72 6.14
CA GLY A 116 26.43 1.17 7.52
C GLY A 116 26.65 0.05 8.54
N PRO A 117 26.76 0.37 9.85
CA PRO A 117 26.91 -0.62 10.91
C PRO A 117 25.79 -1.65 10.88
N ALA A 118 26.14 -2.93 10.75
CA ALA A 118 25.19 -4.06 10.66
C ALA A 118 24.08 -3.88 9.57
N GLY A 119 24.39 -3.17 8.48
CA GLY A 119 23.42 -2.96 7.39
C GLY A 119 22.39 -1.86 7.67
N SER A 120 22.66 -0.94 8.60
CA SER A 120 21.69 0.05 9.11
C SER A 120 21.13 1.03 8.05
N HIS A 121 21.80 1.20 6.90
CA HIS A 121 21.33 2.12 5.85
C HIS A 121 19.94 1.75 5.29
N ILE A 122 19.61 0.45 5.28
CA ILE A 122 18.27 -0.02 4.85
C ILE A 122 17.12 0.60 5.67
N LEU A 123 17.36 0.88 6.96
CA LEU A 123 16.33 1.46 7.84
C LEU A 123 15.86 2.84 7.37
N THR A 124 16.74 3.61 6.71
CA THR A 124 16.39 4.91 6.13
C THR A 124 15.37 4.76 5.00
N LEU A 125 15.51 3.73 4.19
CA LEU A 125 14.56 3.38 3.14
C LEU A 125 13.23 2.90 3.75
N LEU A 126 13.28 1.88 4.63
CA LEU A 126 12.09 1.24 5.18
C LEU A 126 11.20 2.20 5.97
N LYS A 127 11.83 3.13 6.73
CA LYS A 127 11.10 4.17 7.46
C LYS A 127 10.26 5.06 6.54
N SER A 128 10.72 5.27 5.30
CA SER A 128 10.11 6.19 4.33
C SER A 128 9.16 5.52 3.36
N LEU A 129 9.01 4.20 3.39
CA LEU A 129 8.08 3.47 2.54
C LEU A 129 6.64 3.61 3.04
N HIS A 130 5.72 3.78 2.09
CA HIS A 130 4.29 3.90 2.36
C HIS A 130 3.58 2.53 2.31
N MET A 131 3.98 1.65 1.37
CA MET A 131 3.41 0.33 1.17
C MET A 131 3.83 -0.66 2.25
N PRO A 132 3.13 -1.81 2.38
CA PRO A 132 3.52 -2.92 3.25
C PRO A 132 4.93 -3.45 2.96
N ILE A 133 5.62 -3.88 4.01
CA ILE A 133 6.97 -4.41 3.97
C ILE A 133 6.96 -5.85 4.48
N VAL A 134 7.47 -6.76 3.66
CA VAL A 134 7.71 -8.15 4.04
C VAL A 134 9.22 -8.39 4.01
N THR A 135 9.81 -8.85 5.12
CA THR A 135 11.25 -9.07 5.21
C THR A 135 11.58 -10.54 5.29
N VAL A 136 12.41 -11.00 4.36
CA VAL A 136 12.98 -12.36 4.35
C VAL A 136 14.30 -12.34 5.11
N LEU A 137 14.39 -13.11 6.18
CA LEU A 137 15.54 -13.16 7.05
C LEU A 137 16.45 -14.34 6.67
N HIS A 138 17.57 -14.05 6.00
CA HIS A 138 18.58 -15.05 5.63
C HIS A 138 19.52 -15.40 6.79
N THR A 139 19.68 -14.48 7.75
CA THR A 139 20.43 -14.68 8.98
C THR A 139 19.67 -14.12 10.17
N ILE A 140 19.54 -14.91 11.23
CA ILE A 140 18.94 -14.53 12.50
C ILE A 140 19.92 -14.98 13.60
N LEU A 141 20.29 -14.06 14.48
CA LEU A 141 21.32 -14.31 15.48
C LEU A 141 20.72 -14.51 16.88
N ARG A 142 21.07 -15.60 17.54
CA ARG A 142 20.70 -15.86 18.94
C ARG A 142 21.44 -14.93 19.91
N THR A 143 22.69 -14.54 19.55
CA THR A 143 23.50 -13.62 20.33
C THR A 143 24.00 -12.47 19.46
N PRO A 144 23.12 -11.51 19.07
CA PRO A 144 23.51 -10.36 18.27
C PRO A 144 24.40 -9.41 19.10
N ASN A 145 25.33 -8.71 18.44
CA ASN A 145 25.96 -7.54 19.04
C ASN A 145 24.98 -6.33 19.08
N ALA A 146 25.39 -5.24 19.73
CA ALA A 146 24.53 -4.08 19.95
C ALA A 146 23.97 -3.46 18.65
N ASP A 147 24.81 -3.35 17.61
CA ASP A 147 24.40 -2.80 16.31
C ASP A 147 23.45 -3.75 15.56
N GLN A 148 23.76 -5.04 15.57
CA GLN A 148 22.92 -6.08 14.98
C GLN A 148 21.54 -6.15 15.64
N LYS A 149 21.50 -6.10 16.99
CA LYS A 149 20.24 -6.07 17.76
C LYS A 149 19.41 -4.85 17.39
N LYS A 150 20.03 -3.66 17.39
CA LYS A 150 19.36 -2.40 17.05
C LYS A 150 18.78 -2.40 15.63
N VAL A 151 19.53 -2.92 14.66
CA VAL A 151 19.07 -2.99 13.27
C VAL A 151 17.90 -3.97 13.16
N MET A 152 18.01 -5.15 13.76
CA MET A 152 16.96 -6.16 13.72
C MET A 152 15.68 -5.67 14.40
N ASP A 153 15.75 -5.04 15.57
CA ASP A 153 14.58 -4.50 16.28
C ASP A 153 13.83 -3.48 15.42
N ARG A 154 14.55 -2.58 14.73
CA ARG A 154 13.96 -1.60 13.84
C ARG A 154 13.39 -2.22 12.55
N LEU A 155 14.07 -3.22 12.03
CA LEU A 155 13.62 -3.95 10.85
C LEU A 155 12.31 -4.70 11.15
N ILE A 156 12.21 -5.32 12.32
CA ILE A 156 10.99 -5.97 12.81
C ILE A 156 9.85 -4.95 12.97
N GLU A 157 10.14 -3.79 13.59
CA GLU A 157 9.17 -2.69 13.75
C GLU A 157 8.62 -2.18 12.41
N TYR A 158 9.46 -2.16 11.37
CA TYR A 158 9.07 -1.64 10.05
C TYR A 158 8.42 -2.69 9.16
N SER A 159 8.54 -3.97 9.47
CA SER A 159 8.00 -5.07 8.68
C SER A 159 6.58 -5.43 9.11
N ASP A 160 5.68 -5.59 8.16
CA ASP A 160 4.33 -6.11 8.40
C ASP A 160 4.35 -7.63 8.58
N ARG A 161 5.25 -8.31 7.85
CA ARG A 161 5.49 -9.76 7.95
C ARG A 161 6.99 -10.05 7.91
N LEU A 162 7.38 -11.12 8.60
CA LEU A 162 8.73 -11.67 8.58
C LEU A 162 8.68 -13.08 8.01
N ILE A 163 9.53 -13.38 7.04
CA ILE A 163 9.64 -14.72 6.46
C ILE A 163 10.95 -15.35 6.95
N VAL A 164 10.84 -16.55 7.50
CA VAL A 164 11.96 -17.39 7.93
C VAL A 164 11.92 -18.71 7.18
N MET A 165 13.10 -19.29 6.95
CA MET A 165 13.28 -20.53 6.18
C MET A 165 13.59 -21.74 7.05
N SER A 166 13.56 -21.58 8.38
CA SER A 166 13.78 -22.64 9.36
C SER A 166 12.88 -22.44 10.58
N GLU A 167 12.48 -23.52 11.25
CA GLU A 167 11.72 -23.48 12.50
C GLU A 167 12.53 -22.83 13.63
N MET A 168 13.85 -23.07 13.68
CA MET A 168 14.76 -22.38 14.58
C MET A 168 14.70 -20.86 14.44
N GLY A 169 14.39 -20.35 13.24
CA GLY A 169 14.21 -18.92 13.02
C GLY A 169 12.98 -18.36 13.76
N ILE A 170 11.90 -19.12 13.86
CA ILE A 170 10.70 -18.75 14.64
C ILE A 170 11.06 -18.68 16.12
N GLU A 171 11.74 -19.71 16.64
CA GLU A 171 12.15 -19.78 18.04
C GLU A 171 13.02 -18.59 18.43
N ILE A 172 14.06 -18.27 17.65
CA ILE A 172 14.95 -17.15 17.93
C ILE A 172 14.23 -15.80 17.86
N LEU A 173 13.34 -15.60 16.88
CA LEU A 173 12.54 -14.37 16.79
C LEU A 173 11.64 -14.18 18.00
N SER A 174 11.01 -15.25 18.47
CA SER A 174 10.16 -15.19 19.66
C SER A 174 10.98 -14.99 20.95
N GLU A 175 12.08 -15.75 21.15
CA GLU A 175 12.85 -15.74 22.40
C GLU A 175 13.74 -14.51 22.57
N VAL A 176 14.37 -14.04 21.49
CA VAL A 176 15.41 -12.99 21.53
C VAL A 176 14.87 -11.61 21.14
N TYR A 177 13.85 -11.58 20.28
CA TYR A 177 13.32 -10.34 19.70
C TYR A 177 11.87 -10.07 20.03
N ASP A 178 11.21 -10.91 20.84
CA ASP A 178 9.81 -10.76 21.29
C ASP A 178 8.79 -10.63 20.13
N VAL A 179 9.08 -11.28 19.00
CA VAL A 179 8.19 -11.23 17.81
C VAL A 179 7.04 -12.20 17.99
N PRO A 180 5.78 -11.74 17.85
CA PRO A 180 4.62 -12.63 17.91
C PRO A 180 4.58 -13.57 16.70
N GLU A 181 4.24 -14.84 16.90
CA GLU A 181 4.14 -15.84 15.83
C GLU A 181 3.20 -15.39 14.69
N SER A 182 2.17 -14.61 15.03
CA SER A 182 1.23 -14.05 14.04
C SER A 182 1.87 -13.11 13.02
N GLN A 183 3.09 -12.60 13.27
CA GLN A 183 3.87 -11.77 12.35
C GLN A 183 4.87 -12.58 11.52
N ILE A 184 5.06 -13.88 11.82
CA ILE A 184 6.08 -14.72 11.19
C ILE A 184 5.41 -15.70 10.22
N ASP A 185 6.01 -15.85 9.04
CA ASP A 185 5.67 -16.91 8.09
C ASP A 185 6.86 -17.85 7.93
N PHE A 186 6.64 -19.15 8.12
CA PHE A 186 7.60 -20.19 7.76
C PHE A 186 7.41 -20.55 6.28
N ILE A 187 8.38 -20.18 5.45
CA ILE A 187 8.38 -20.52 4.02
C ILE A 187 9.76 -21.13 3.70
N PRO A 188 9.85 -22.40 3.31
CA PRO A 188 11.14 -23.06 3.11
C PRO A 188 11.91 -22.43 1.95
N HIS A 189 13.24 -22.65 1.93
CA HIS A 189 14.08 -22.21 0.81
C HIS A 189 13.62 -22.84 -0.50
N GLY A 190 13.35 -22.03 -1.51
CA GLY A 190 12.91 -22.51 -2.83
C GLY A 190 14.00 -23.31 -3.55
N ILE A 191 13.58 -24.28 -4.32
CA ILE A 191 14.47 -25.12 -5.14
C ILE A 191 13.89 -25.26 -6.56
N PRO A 192 14.75 -25.54 -7.56
CA PRO A 192 14.29 -25.94 -8.89
C PRO A 192 13.43 -27.20 -8.86
N ASP A 193 12.68 -27.43 -9.93
CA ASP A 193 11.90 -28.65 -10.09
C ASP A 193 12.82 -29.81 -10.54
N PHE A 194 13.40 -30.49 -9.55
CA PHE A 194 14.24 -31.65 -9.80
C PHE A 194 13.42 -32.87 -10.15
N SER A 195 13.97 -33.72 -11.06
CA SER A 195 13.52 -35.08 -11.31
C SER A 195 14.29 -36.05 -10.40
N PHE A 196 13.60 -37.10 -9.95
CA PHE A 196 14.27 -38.19 -9.20
C PHE A 196 14.99 -39.14 -10.15
N ILE A 197 16.28 -38.84 -10.40
CA ILE A 197 17.10 -39.54 -11.41
C ILE A 197 18.16 -40.42 -10.74
N ASP A 198 18.44 -41.56 -11.38
CA ASP A 198 19.61 -42.38 -11.00
C ASP A 198 20.89 -41.69 -11.50
N PRO A 199 21.91 -41.50 -10.66
CA PRO A 199 23.16 -40.83 -11.02
C PRO A 199 23.86 -41.45 -12.23
N HIS A 200 23.70 -42.75 -12.46
CA HIS A 200 24.32 -43.46 -13.60
C HIS A 200 23.98 -42.87 -14.97
N PHE A 201 22.79 -42.27 -15.13
CA PHE A 201 22.37 -41.71 -16.43
C PHE A 201 23.26 -40.57 -16.94
N HIS A 202 23.85 -39.81 -16.01
CA HIS A 202 24.63 -38.60 -16.37
C HIS A 202 26.15 -38.80 -16.25
N LYS A 203 26.62 -39.94 -15.73
CA LYS A 203 28.05 -40.17 -15.48
C LYS A 203 28.93 -40.16 -16.73
N ALA A 204 28.40 -40.68 -17.84
CA ALA A 204 29.11 -40.67 -19.13
C ALA A 204 29.45 -39.28 -19.64
N SER A 205 28.57 -38.31 -19.45
CA SER A 205 28.81 -36.93 -19.88
C SER A 205 29.88 -36.17 -19.08
N PHE A 206 30.28 -36.73 -17.94
CA PHE A 206 31.34 -36.21 -17.07
C PHE A 206 32.59 -37.09 -17.05
N GLY A 207 32.63 -38.20 -17.82
CA GLY A 207 33.72 -39.17 -17.77
C GLY A 207 33.83 -39.92 -16.43
N MET A 208 32.71 -40.08 -15.71
CA MET A 208 32.63 -40.67 -14.38
C MET A 208 32.01 -42.07 -14.39
N GLU A 209 32.02 -42.74 -15.55
CA GLU A 209 31.50 -44.11 -15.66
C GLU A 209 32.26 -45.06 -14.72
N GLY A 210 31.52 -45.87 -13.99
CA GLY A 210 32.10 -46.81 -13.00
C GLY A 210 32.64 -46.15 -11.74
N LYS A 211 32.62 -44.80 -11.61
CA LYS A 211 33.04 -44.05 -10.42
C LYS A 211 31.92 -43.86 -9.44
N THR A 212 32.21 -43.83 -8.15
CA THR A 212 31.34 -43.40 -7.07
C THR A 212 31.66 -41.97 -6.74
N THR A 213 30.67 -41.06 -6.84
CA THR A 213 30.89 -39.62 -6.77
C THR A 213 30.29 -39.00 -5.50
N LEU A 214 31.09 -38.22 -4.77
CA LEU A 214 30.69 -37.36 -3.67
C LEU A 214 30.82 -35.91 -4.13
N LEU A 215 29.75 -35.13 -4.00
CA LEU A 215 29.72 -33.72 -4.39
C LEU A 215 29.66 -32.81 -3.16
N THR A 216 30.46 -31.75 -3.19
CA THR A 216 30.23 -30.55 -2.38
C THR A 216 30.27 -29.33 -3.31
N PHE A 217 29.34 -28.40 -3.14
CA PHE A 217 29.29 -27.21 -4.00
C PHE A 217 28.93 -25.93 -3.24
N GLY A 218 29.28 -24.79 -3.83
CA GLY A 218 29.02 -23.45 -3.32
C GLY A 218 30.31 -22.60 -3.25
N LEU A 219 30.19 -21.36 -2.83
CA LEU A 219 31.30 -20.43 -2.70
C LEU A 219 32.26 -20.91 -1.60
N LEU A 220 33.55 -21.07 -1.93
CA LEU A 220 34.55 -21.65 -1.03
C LEU A 220 34.95 -20.68 0.07
N SER A 221 34.96 -21.16 1.31
CA SER A 221 35.47 -20.47 2.50
C SER A 221 35.82 -21.48 3.59
N GLU A 222 36.61 -21.10 4.59
CA GLU A 222 36.99 -21.98 5.67
C GLU A 222 35.82 -22.61 6.42
N ASN A 223 34.70 -21.84 6.57
CA ASN A 223 33.50 -22.33 7.23
C ASN A 223 32.85 -23.53 6.51
N LYS A 224 33.23 -23.81 5.27
CA LYS A 224 32.70 -24.98 4.53
C LYS A 224 33.28 -26.31 5.00
N GLY A 225 34.38 -26.32 5.75
CA GLY A 225 34.96 -27.51 6.35
C GLY A 225 35.41 -28.59 5.34
N ILE A 226 35.74 -28.17 4.11
CA ILE A 226 36.10 -29.08 3.00
C ILE A 226 37.37 -29.85 3.30
N ASP A 227 38.26 -29.26 4.06
CA ASP A 227 39.51 -29.92 4.54
C ASP A 227 39.22 -31.18 5.37
N TYR A 228 38.17 -31.20 6.20
CA TYR A 228 37.75 -32.41 6.93
C TYR A 228 37.20 -33.49 6.01
N VAL A 229 36.52 -33.10 4.91
CA VAL A 229 36.04 -34.05 3.89
C VAL A 229 37.23 -34.68 3.14
N ILE A 230 38.23 -33.87 2.74
CA ILE A 230 39.43 -34.37 2.07
C ILE A 230 40.20 -35.33 2.99
N ARG A 231 40.35 -35.01 4.28
CA ARG A 231 41.02 -35.87 5.28
C ARG A 231 40.28 -37.19 5.52
N ALA A 232 38.97 -37.29 5.21
CA ALA A 232 38.19 -38.51 5.32
C ALA A 232 38.44 -39.49 4.17
N LEU A 233 38.94 -39.03 3.00
CA LEU A 233 39.07 -39.82 1.78
C LEU A 233 40.03 -41.04 1.87
N PRO A 234 41.20 -40.98 2.52
CA PRO A 234 42.09 -42.13 2.57
C PRO A 234 41.44 -43.42 3.09
N GLY A 235 40.58 -43.29 4.12
CA GLY A 235 39.83 -44.41 4.68
C GLY A 235 38.77 -44.98 3.72
N ILE A 236 38.20 -44.10 2.87
CA ILE A 236 37.16 -44.48 1.88
C ILE A 236 37.82 -45.18 0.67
N ILE A 237 38.83 -44.55 0.12
CA ILE A 237 39.54 -45.02 -1.10
C ILE A 237 40.14 -46.39 -0.92
N LYS A 238 40.65 -46.70 0.26
CA LYS A 238 41.17 -48.02 0.60
C LYS A 238 40.17 -49.15 0.36
N LYS A 239 38.84 -48.87 0.49
CA LYS A 239 37.77 -49.86 0.28
C LYS A 239 37.05 -49.65 -1.08
N HIS A 240 37.06 -48.43 -1.58
CA HIS A 240 36.41 -47.99 -2.84
C HIS A 240 37.43 -47.20 -3.68
N PRO A 241 38.31 -47.85 -4.44
CA PRO A 241 39.34 -47.20 -5.26
C PRO A 241 38.76 -46.34 -6.42
N ASP A 242 37.50 -46.51 -6.76
CA ASP A 242 36.77 -45.78 -7.77
C ASP A 242 36.09 -44.50 -7.22
N PHE A 243 36.31 -44.12 -5.94
CA PHE A 243 35.69 -43.00 -5.26
C PHE A 243 36.29 -41.66 -5.68
N ILE A 244 35.45 -40.70 -6.06
CA ILE A 244 35.84 -39.37 -6.50
C ILE A 244 35.09 -38.31 -5.66
N LEU A 245 35.83 -37.35 -5.12
CA LEU A 245 35.27 -36.11 -4.54
C LEU A 245 35.25 -34.99 -5.59
N ILE A 246 34.11 -34.41 -5.84
CA ILE A 246 33.95 -33.23 -6.69
C ILE A 246 33.73 -32.00 -5.79
N ILE A 247 34.63 -31.00 -5.90
CA ILE A 247 34.57 -29.73 -5.21
C ILE A 247 34.23 -28.67 -6.28
N LEU A 248 32.97 -28.16 -6.26
CA LEU A 248 32.46 -27.26 -7.26
C LEU A 248 32.19 -25.86 -6.66
N GLY A 249 32.90 -24.83 -7.16
CA GLY A 249 32.63 -23.44 -6.79
C GLY A 249 33.89 -22.57 -6.82
N ALA A 250 33.67 -21.28 -7.01
CA ALA A 250 34.71 -20.26 -6.89
C ALA A 250 34.93 -19.87 -5.42
N THR A 251 36.07 -19.23 -5.11
CA THR A 251 36.30 -18.63 -3.80
C THR A 251 35.29 -17.52 -3.51
N HIS A 252 34.75 -17.48 -2.29
CA HIS A 252 33.76 -16.49 -1.89
C HIS A 252 34.30 -15.05 -2.12
N PRO A 253 33.54 -14.12 -2.76
CA PRO A 253 34.05 -12.79 -3.13
C PRO A 253 34.67 -12.00 -1.96
N HIS A 254 34.07 -12.07 -0.76
CA HIS A 254 34.67 -11.43 0.44
C HIS A 254 35.97 -12.06 0.88
N VAL A 255 36.09 -13.40 0.79
CA VAL A 255 37.35 -14.12 1.09
C VAL A 255 38.40 -13.76 0.04
N LEU A 256 38.00 -13.74 -1.23
CA LEU A 256 38.89 -13.39 -2.34
C LEU A 256 39.47 -11.96 -2.17
N ARG A 257 38.66 -10.98 -1.78
CA ARG A 257 39.12 -9.60 -1.54
C ARG A 257 40.06 -9.48 -0.31
N ARG A 258 39.84 -10.26 0.73
CA ARG A 258 40.58 -10.16 1.99
C ARG A 258 41.85 -11.03 2.02
N GLU A 259 41.77 -12.24 1.49
CA GLU A 259 42.75 -13.30 1.66
C GLU A 259 43.21 -13.93 0.32
N GLY A 260 42.67 -13.46 -0.81
CA GLY A 260 42.94 -14.06 -2.11
C GLY A 260 42.44 -15.51 -2.19
N GLU A 261 43.17 -16.34 -2.90
CA GLU A 261 42.88 -17.77 -3.11
C GLU A 261 43.50 -18.68 -2.01
N SER A 262 43.92 -18.12 -0.87
CA SER A 262 44.69 -18.84 0.15
C SER A 262 44.01 -20.12 0.63
N TYR A 263 42.71 -20.07 0.89
CA TYR A 263 41.94 -21.24 1.35
C TYR A 263 41.89 -22.33 0.26
N ARG A 264 41.55 -21.98 -0.97
CA ARG A 264 41.51 -22.95 -2.10
C ARG A 264 42.88 -23.63 -2.29
N LEU A 265 43.94 -22.83 -2.35
CA LEU A 265 45.30 -23.33 -2.47
C LEU A 265 45.73 -24.21 -1.29
N SER A 266 45.19 -23.97 -0.08
CA SER A 266 45.46 -24.85 1.07
C SER A 266 44.78 -26.22 0.89
N LEU A 267 43.58 -26.26 0.30
CA LEU A 267 42.90 -27.52 -0.01
C LEU A 267 43.66 -28.32 -1.08
N GLU A 268 44.12 -27.67 -2.16
CA GLU A 268 44.93 -28.32 -3.21
C GLU A 268 46.24 -28.90 -2.64
N ARG A 269 46.91 -28.13 -1.79
CA ARG A 269 48.13 -28.66 -1.08
C ARG A 269 47.79 -29.85 -0.20
N LEU A 270 46.64 -29.83 0.49
CA LEU A 270 46.22 -30.95 1.32
C LEU A 270 45.99 -32.22 0.48
N VAL A 271 45.36 -32.08 -0.70
CA VAL A 271 45.19 -33.18 -1.65
C VAL A 271 46.51 -33.78 -2.06
N THR A 272 47.50 -32.94 -2.46
CA THR A 272 48.84 -33.41 -2.83
C THR A 272 49.59 -34.06 -1.65
N THR A 273 49.48 -33.46 -0.45
CA THR A 273 50.14 -34.04 0.75
C THR A 273 49.61 -35.44 1.09
N LEU A 274 48.34 -35.72 0.80
CA LEU A 274 47.71 -37.00 1.08
C LEU A 274 47.73 -37.98 -0.13
N GLY A 275 48.31 -37.56 -1.27
CA GLY A 275 48.39 -38.38 -2.49
C GLY A 275 47.00 -38.70 -3.10
N LEU A 276 46.14 -37.71 -3.15
CA LEU A 276 44.74 -37.86 -3.53
C LEU A 276 44.37 -37.20 -4.89
N GLU A 277 45.37 -36.84 -5.71
CA GLU A 277 45.20 -36.09 -6.96
C GLU A 277 44.28 -36.77 -7.94
N GLU A 278 44.25 -38.10 -7.97
CA GLU A 278 43.36 -38.90 -8.85
C GLU A 278 41.92 -39.04 -8.29
N HIS A 279 41.67 -38.62 -7.04
CA HIS A 279 40.44 -38.83 -6.32
C HIS A 279 39.70 -37.52 -5.96
N VAL A 280 40.27 -36.34 -6.25
CA VAL A 280 39.67 -35.03 -5.96
C VAL A 280 39.71 -34.17 -7.21
N ILE A 281 38.55 -33.71 -7.64
CA ILE A 281 38.43 -32.85 -8.79
C ILE A 281 37.92 -31.49 -8.35
N PHE A 282 38.67 -30.43 -8.66
CA PHE A 282 38.27 -29.05 -8.41
C PHE A 282 37.70 -28.40 -9.68
N TYR A 283 36.44 -27.91 -9.59
CA TYR A 283 35.85 -27.02 -10.58
C TYR A 283 35.83 -25.61 -10.01
N ASN A 284 36.95 -24.88 -10.17
CA ASN A 284 37.20 -23.56 -9.56
C ASN A 284 36.46 -22.44 -10.31
N ARG A 285 35.15 -22.55 -10.47
CA ARG A 285 34.34 -21.58 -11.15
C ARG A 285 32.92 -21.55 -10.60
N TYR A 286 32.26 -20.41 -10.74
CA TYR A 286 30.80 -20.32 -10.59
C TYR A 286 30.14 -20.95 -11.80
N VAL A 287 29.10 -21.77 -11.57
CA VAL A 287 28.33 -22.42 -12.62
C VAL A 287 26.88 -21.94 -12.59
N GLU A 288 26.29 -21.80 -13.75
CA GLU A 288 24.89 -21.45 -13.92
C GLU A 288 23.99 -22.63 -13.54
N LEU A 289 22.73 -22.34 -13.19
CA LEU A 289 21.78 -23.33 -12.69
C LEU A 289 21.64 -24.59 -13.57
N PRO A 290 21.53 -24.51 -14.92
CA PRO A 290 21.42 -25.73 -15.75
C PRO A 290 22.62 -26.66 -15.66
N GLU A 291 23.80 -26.09 -15.47
CA GLU A 291 25.03 -26.88 -15.29
C GLU A 291 25.13 -27.41 -13.85
N LEU A 292 24.76 -26.60 -12.84
CA LEU A 292 24.71 -27.03 -11.45
C LEU A 292 23.80 -28.24 -11.26
N ILE A 293 22.64 -28.25 -11.91
CA ILE A 293 21.70 -29.37 -11.89
C ILE A 293 22.38 -30.65 -12.37
N LYS A 294 23.15 -30.60 -13.48
CA LYS A 294 23.89 -31.77 -13.99
C LYS A 294 24.94 -32.27 -12.99
N PHE A 295 25.67 -31.37 -12.30
CA PHE A 295 26.59 -31.78 -11.24
C PHE A 295 25.87 -32.44 -10.06
N ILE A 296 24.70 -31.94 -9.69
CA ILE A 296 23.90 -32.55 -8.63
C ILE A 296 23.39 -33.90 -9.09
N GLU A 297 22.93 -34.05 -10.34
CA GLU A 297 22.40 -35.29 -10.88
C GLU A 297 23.46 -36.41 -10.95
N VAL A 298 24.70 -36.09 -11.34
CA VAL A 298 25.79 -37.08 -11.43
C VAL A 298 26.28 -37.57 -10.06
N ALA A 299 26.02 -36.86 -8.99
CA ALA A 299 26.50 -37.19 -7.64
C ALA A 299 25.71 -38.37 -7.03
N ASP A 300 26.41 -39.40 -6.53
CA ASP A 300 25.83 -40.47 -5.71
C ASP A 300 25.51 -40.01 -4.31
N LEU A 301 26.39 -39.21 -3.72
CA LEU A 301 26.33 -38.65 -2.38
C LEU A 301 26.57 -37.12 -2.44
N TYR A 302 26.03 -36.42 -1.49
CA TYR A 302 26.28 -35.00 -1.28
C TYR A 302 26.74 -34.74 0.15
N ILE A 303 27.72 -33.85 0.34
CA ILE A 303 28.18 -33.48 1.68
C ILE A 303 28.29 -31.97 1.88
N THR A 304 27.81 -31.50 3.04
CA THR A 304 28.07 -30.14 3.56
C THR A 304 28.62 -30.26 5.00
N ALA A 305 29.90 -29.93 5.16
CA ALA A 305 30.60 -30.08 6.43
C ALA A 305 30.83 -28.72 7.13
N TYR A 306 29.83 -27.82 7.12
CA TYR A 306 29.95 -26.49 7.68
C TYR A 306 30.39 -26.52 9.15
N LEU A 307 31.25 -25.57 9.53
CA LEU A 307 31.83 -25.50 10.86
C LEU A 307 31.06 -24.60 11.83
N ASN A 308 30.17 -23.74 11.30
CA ASN A 308 29.33 -22.85 12.10
C ASN A 308 27.99 -23.51 12.39
N GLU A 309 27.71 -23.81 13.65
CA GLU A 309 26.45 -24.39 14.11
C GLU A 309 25.28 -23.47 13.86
N ALA A 310 25.47 -22.13 13.95
CA ALA A 310 24.42 -21.13 13.80
C ALA A 310 24.05 -20.82 12.34
N GLN A 311 24.31 -21.73 11.41
CA GLN A 311 23.88 -21.59 10.03
C GLN A 311 22.38 -21.89 9.91
N ILE A 312 21.56 -20.83 9.81
CA ILE A 312 20.10 -20.93 9.87
C ILE A 312 19.47 -21.26 8.51
N THR A 313 20.19 -21.03 7.40
CA THR A 313 19.71 -21.33 6.05
C THR A 313 20.87 -21.77 5.17
N SER A 314 20.66 -22.81 4.35
CA SER A 314 21.63 -23.30 3.36
C SER A 314 20.91 -23.70 2.05
N GLY A 315 21.06 -22.87 1.02
CA GLY A 315 20.50 -23.17 -0.30
C GLY A 315 21.13 -24.40 -0.95
N THR A 316 22.43 -24.65 -0.75
CA THR A 316 23.12 -25.81 -1.30
C THR A 316 22.60 -27.12 -0.71
N LEU A 317 22.32 -27.13 0.59
CA LEU A 317 21.69 -28.26 1.27
C LEU A 317 20.24 -28.46 0.77
N ALA A 318 19.49 -27.38 0.66
CA ALA A 318 18.12 -27.42 0.13
C ALA A 318 18.05 -28.04 -1.27
N TYR A 319 18.96 -27.66 -2.16
CA TYR A 319 19.05 -28.23 -3.52
C TYR A 319 19.36 -29.73 -3.50
N ALA A 320 20.32 -30.16 -2.67
CA ALA A 320 20.69 -31.57 -2.58
C ALA A 320 19.54 -32.44 -2.01
N VAL A 321 18.82 -31.95 -0.99
CA VAL A 321 17.64 -32.60 -0.44
C VAL A 321 16.54 -32.67 -1.50
N GLY A 322 16.25 -31.56 -2.19
CA GLY A 322 15.22 -31.50 -3.23
C GLY A 322 15.52 -32.39 -4.44
N ALA A 323 16.76 -32.55 -4.80
CA ALA A 323 17.21 -33.48 -5.86
C ALA A 323 17.20 -34.94 -5.40
N GLY A 324 16.85 -35.25 -4.17
CA GLY A 324 16.82 -36.61 -3.65
C GLY A 324 18.21 -37.23 -3.58
N LYS A 325 19.21 -36.51 -3.12
CA LYS A 325 20.54 -37.06 -2.89
C LYS A 325 20.62 -37.74 -1.53
N ALA A 326 21.52 -38.71 -1.38
CA ALA A 326 21.91 -39.20 -0.06
C ALA A 326 22.85 -38.16 0.56
N VAL A 327 22.36 -37.43 1.53
CA VAL A 327 23.03 -36.26 2.09
C VAL A 327 23.72 -36.58 3.40
N LEU A 328 24.99 -36.14 3.55
CA LEU A 328 25.69 -36.06 4.83
C LEU A 328 25.90 -34.58 5.20
N SER A 329 25.75 -34.26 6.47
CA SER A 329 25.99 -32.90 6.95
C SER A 329 26.49 -32.86 8.38
N THR A 330 27.24 -31.83 8.74
CA THR A 330 27.41 -31.45 10.15
C THR A 330 26.09 -30.90 10.70
N PRO A 331 25.89 -30.99 12.05
CA PRO A 331 24.58 -30.70 12.66
C PRO A 331 24.36 -29.19 12.89
N TYR A 332 24.58 -28.35 11.88
CA TYR A 332 24.15 -26.94 11.96
C TYR A 332 22.61 -26.85 11.90
N TRP A 333 22.03 -25.80 12.40
CA TRP A 333 20.59 -25.67 12.66
C TRP A 333 19.72 -26.09 11.46
N HIS A 334 19.96 -25.52 10.30
CA HIS A 334 19.17 -25.89 9.10
C HIS A 334 19.35 -27.36 8.68
N ALA A 335 20.54 -27.93 8.90
CA ALA A 335 20.76 -29.34 8.57
C ALA A 335 20.04 -30.27 9.55
N GLN A 336 19.94 -29.92 10.82
CA GLN A 336 19.18 -30.71 11.80
C GLN A 336 17.70 -30.78 11.40
N GLU A 337 17.11 -29.69 10.91
CA GLU A 337 15.73 -29.68 10.44
C GLU A 337 15.54 -30.42 9.11
N LEU A 338 16.33 -30.07 8.09
CA LEU A 338 16.16 -30.65 6.76
C LEU A 338 16.45 -32.14 6.69
N LEU A 339 17.43 -32.63 7.48
CA LEU A 339 17.84 -34.03 7.47
C LEU A 339 17.16 -34.88 8.54
N ALA A 340 16.27 -34.32 9.34
CA ALA A 340 15.42 -35.08 10.26
C ALA A 340 14.59 -36.17 9.55
N GLU A 341 13.97 -37.08 10.28
CA GLU A 341 13.06 -38.11 9.75
C GLU A 341 13.66 -38.93 8.62
N GLU A 342 14.89 -39.36 8.76
CA GLU A 342 15.62 -40.17 7.78
C GLU A 342 15.71 -39.53 6.38
N ARG A 343 15.92 -38.21 6.30
CA ARG A 343 16.17 -37.49 5.05
C ARG A 343 17.65 -37.31 4.74
N GLY A 344 18.52 -37.65 5.68
CA GLY A 344 19.97 -37.57 5.54
C GLY A 344 20.70 -38.09 6.78
N VAL A 345 22.02 -37.90 6.85
CA VAL A 345 22.88 -38.35 7.94
C VAL A 345 23.62 -37.16 8.53
N LEU A 346 23.57 -37.01 9.85
CA LEU A 346 24.37 -36.01 10.58
C LEU A 346 25.64 -36.64 11.11
N VAL A 347 26.76 -35.91 10.94
CA VAL A 347 28.09 -36.27 11.43
C VAL A 347 28.63 -35.15 12.33
N PRO A 348 29.43 -35.45 13.38
CA PRO A 348 29.98 -34.43 14.27
C PRO A 348 30.83 -33.40 13.52
N PHE A 349 30.87 -32.17 14.06
CA PHE A 349 31.75 -31.13 13.54
C PHE A 349 33.23 -31.55 13.65
N ARG A 350 34.02 -31.24 12.63
CA ARG A 350 35.48 -31.46 12.58
C ARG A 350 35.94 -32.93 12.78
N ASP A 351 35.09 -33.89 12.44
CA ASP A 351 35.37 -35.33 12.61
C ASP A 351 35.46 -36.04 11.26
N SER A 352 36.69 -36.09 10.71
CA SER A 352 36.98 -36.76 9.42
C SER A 352 36.81 -38.27 9.50
N GLU A 353 37.05 -38.90 10.65
CA GLU A 353 36.88 -40.33 10.82
C GLU A 353 35.43 -40.74 10.77
N LYS A 354 34.56 -39.96 11.42
CA LYS A 354 33.11 -40.20 11.40
C LYS A 354 32.53 -39.93 10.00
N ILE A 355 32.99 -38.91 9.31
CA ILE A 355 32.65 -38.66 7.90
C ILE A 355 32.98 -39.88 7.05
N SER A 356 34.21 -40.42 7.17
CA SER A 356 34.64 -41.60 6.42
C SER A 356 33.77 -42.81 6.74
N GLN A 357 33.50 -43.06 8.02
CA GLN A 357 32.68 -44.19 8.47
C GLN A 357 31.27 -44.15 7.91
N GLU A 358 30.57 -42.99 8.00
CA GLU A 358 29.18 -42.86 7.53
C GLU A 358 29.09 -42.94 5.99
N ILE A 359 30.06 -42.40 5.25
CA ILE A 359 30.13 -42.62 3.79
C ILE A 359 30.25 -44.11 3.47
N LEU A 360 31.16 -44.86 4.15
CA LEU A 360 31.29 -46.28 3.95
C LEU A 360 30.02 -47.06 4.31
N ASN A 361 29.34 -46.68 5.38
CA ASN A 361 28.05 -47.26 5.78
C ASN A 361 26.98 -47.04 4.69
N LEU A 362 26.89 -45.85 4.09
CA LEU A 362 25.94 -45.57 3.00
C LEU A 362 26.29 -46.26 1.72
N LEU A 363 27.58 -46.48 1.44
CA LEU A 363 28.02 -47.24 0.24
C LEU A 363 27.71 -48.72 0.37
N SER A 364 27.84 -49.31 1.60
CA SER A 364 27.55 -50.71 1.85
C SER A 364 26.05 -51.05 1.98
N ASP A 365 25.22 -50.09 2.40
CA ASP A 365 23.76 -50.27 2.57
C ASP A 365 22.97 -49.48 1.55
N ASN A 366 22.80 -50.09 0.37
CA ASN A 366 22.02 -49.47 -0.73
C ASN A 366 20.52 -49.29 -0.38
N LYS A 367 19.93 -50.13 0.48
CA LYS A 367 18.52 -49.99 0.89
C LYS A 367 18.35 -48.71 1.71
N ARG A 368 19.21 -48.52 2.71
CA ARG A 368 19.22 -47.30 3.54
C ARG A 368 19.49 -46.06 2.69
N ARG A 369 20.46 -46.10 1.80
CA ARG A 369 20.77 -45.00 0.88
C ARG A 369 19.61 -44.63 0.01
N GLN A 370 18.89 -45.58 -0.59
CA GLN A 370 17.71 -45.31 -1.41
C GLN A 370 16.52 -44.82 -0.58
N SER A 371 16.36 -45.25 0.67
CA SER A 371 15.33 -44.73 1.58
C SER A 371 15.56 -43.26 1.88
N LEU A 372 16.76 -42.87 2.29
CA LEU A 372 17.14 -41.49 2.54
C LEU A 372 16.89 -40.60 1.32
N ARG A 373 17.28 -41.06 0.13
CA ARG A 373 17.06 -40.32 -1.13
C ARG A 373 15.57 -40.10 -1.42
N ARG A 374 14.71 -41.08 -1.22
CA ARG A 374 13.27 -40.97 -1.46
C ARG A 374 12.64 -39.99 -0.43
N ASN A 375 12.96 -40.15 0.84
CA ASN A 375 12.43 -39.28 1.89
C ASN A 375 12.83 -37.83 1.64
N ALA A 376 14.10 -37.57 1.27
CA ALA A 376 14.59 -36.25 0.90
C ALA A 376 13.82 -35.67 -0.30
N PHE A 377 13.66 -36.45 -1.37
CA PHE A 377 12.95 -36.02 -2.57
C PHE A 377 11.46 -35.70 -2.30
N GLU A 378 10.76 -36.56 -1.56
CA GLU A 378 9.35 -36.37 -1.23
C GLU A 378 9.17 -35.07 -0.38
N TYR A 379 10.05 -34.86 0.59
CA TYR A 379 10.06 -33.63 1.36
C TYR A 379 10.35 -32.40 0.49
N GLY A 380 11.30 -32.51 -0.45
CA GLY A 380 11.69 -31.44 -1.37
C GLY A 380 10.57 -30.95 -2.27
N LYS A 381 9.52 -31.74 -2.53
CA LYS A 381 8.39 -31.33 -3.39
C LYS A 381 7.68 -30.06 -2.88
N ARG A 382 7.63 -29.85 -1.57
CA ARG A 382 7.04 -28.65 -0.96
C ARG A 382 7.94 -27.41 -1.13
N MET A 383 9.23 -27.61 -1.35
CA MET A 383 10.25 -26.57 -1.50
C MET A 383 10.40 -26.07 -2.94
N ARG A 384 9.67 -26.62 -3.92
CA ARG A 384 9.76 -26.19 -5.32
C ARG A 384 9.33 -24.73 -5.45
N TRP A 385 10.06 -23.98 -6.28
CA TRP A 385 9.78 -22.56 -6.49
C TRP A 385 8.32 -22.26 -6.83
N SER A 386 7.65 -23.13 -7.59
CA SER A 386 6.22 -22.99 -7.92
C SER A 386 5.30 -23.01 -6.70
N LYS A 387 5.68 -23.73 -5.63
CA LYS A 387 4.95 -23.76 -4.35
C LYS A 387 5.33 -22.58 -3.46
N VAL A 388 6.64 -22.39 -3.30
CA VAL A 388 7.21 -21.32 -2.47
C VAL A 388 6.72 -19.95 -2.94
N ALA A 389 6.70 -19.68 -4.25
CA ALA A 389 6.19 -18.41 -4.79
C ALA A 389 4.71 -18.16 -4.42
N GLY A 390 3.89 -19.22 -4.40
CA GLY A 390 2.50 -19.13 -3.95
C GLY A 390 2.37 -18.75 -2.47
N GLU A 391 3.23 -19.31 -1.61
CA GLU A 391 3.27 -18.96 -0.17
C GLU A 391 3.74 -17.52 0.05
N TYR A 392 4.72 -17.02 -0.72
CA TYR A 392 5.12 -15.62 -0.70
C TYR A 392 3.98 -14.67 -1.09
N ILE A 393 3.23 -15.00 -2.14
CA ILE A 393 2.06 -14.20 -2.54
C ILE A 393 1.01 -14.16 -1.43
N ALA A 394 0.75 -15.28 -0.77
CA ALA A 394 -0.18 -15.33 0.36
C ALA A 394 0.28 -14.45 1.53
N SER A 395 1.59 -14.45 1.84
CA SER A 395 2.20 -13.57 2.83
C SER A 395 2.06 -12.09 2.43
N PHE A 396 2.31 -11.74 1.17
CA PHE A 396 2.17 -10.37 0.66
C PHE A 396 0.73 -9.87 0.76
N MET A 397 -0.24 -10.70 0.38
CA MET A 397 -1.66 -10.36 0.53
C MET A 397 -2.05 -10.17 1.99
N THR A 398 -1.50 -11.00 2.88
CA THR A 398 -1.72 -10.87 4.33
C THR A 398 -1.13 -9.56 4.85
N ALA A 399 0.09 -9.19 4.43
CA ALA A 399 0.72 -7.91 4.78
C ALA A 399 -0.11 -6.71 4.30
N CYS A 400 -0.64 -6.76 3.08
CA CYS A 400 -1.54 -5.72 2.55
C CYS A 400 -2.81 -5.60 3.40
N LYS A 401 -3.42 -6.72 3.78
CA LYS A 401 -4.60 -6.73 4.63
C LYS A 401 -4.31 -6.18 6.03
N MET A 402 -3.22 -6.62 6.67
CA MET A 402 -2.80 -6.13 7.98
C MET A 402 -2.52 -4.62 7.97
N ARG A 403 -1.89 -4.09 6.91
CA ARG A 403 -1.65 -2.65 6.78
C ARG A 403 -2.95 -1.85 6.63
N GLN A 404 -3.97 -2.41 5.97
CA GLN A 404 -5.31 -1.80 5.89
C GLN A 404 -6.02 -1.79 7.24
N GLU A 405 -5.91 -2.87 7.99
CA GLU A 405 -6.52 -3.00 9.34
C GLU A 405 -5.77 -2.15 10.38
N HIS A 406 -4.44 -2.08 10.29
CA HIS A 406 -3.56 -1.36 11.21
C HIS A 406 -2.64 -0.40 10.44
N PRO A 407 -3.13 0.76 10.00
CA PRO A 407 -2.33 1.73 9.25
C PRO A 407 -1.16 2.23 10.08
N ARG A 408 0.00 2.32 9.44
CA ARG A 408 1.21 2.88 10.05
C ARG A 408 1.25 4.38 9.80
N PRO A 409 1.45 5.23 10.84
CA PRO A 409 1.68 6.65 10.65
C PRO A 409 2.90 6.91 9.76
N LEU A 410 2.76 7.76 8.76
CA LEU A 410 3.86 8.15 7.89
C LEU A 410 4.66 9.25 8.57
N ALA A 411 5.98 9.08 8.69
CA ALA A 411 6.84 10.11 9.25
C ALA A 411 6.87 11.31 8.28
N THR A 412 6.18 12.39 8.65
CA THR A 412 6.26 13.66 7.92
C THR A 412 7.48 14.44 8.41
N HIS A 413 8.22 15.06 7.49
CA HIS A 413 9.38 15.91 7.82
C HIS A 413 8.97 17.27 8.42
N ALA A 414 7.68 17.56 8.55
CA ALA A 414 7.18 18.76 9.19
C ALA A 414 6.72 18.44 10.62
N ASN A 415 7.15 19.24 11.59
CA ASN A 415 6.64 19.25 12.96
C ASN A 415 5.19 19.75 13.01
N LEU A 416 4.26 19.04 12.34
CA LEU A 416 2.83 19.33 12.36
C LEU A 416 2.12 18.69 13.57
N ASN A 417 2.87 18.32 14.62
CA ASN A 417 2.34 17.75 15.84
C ASN A 417 1.50 18.73 16.71
N GLN A 418 1.37 19.97 16.28
CA GLN A 418 0.40 20.90 16.87
C GLN A 418 -0.42 21.53 15.73
N PRO A 419 -1.77 21.49 15.81
CA PRO A 419 -2.59 22.27 14.89
C PRO A 419 -2.19 23.74 15.01
N PRO A 420 -2.21 24.52 13.92
CA PRO A 420 -1.88 25.92 13.96
C PRO A 420 -2.76 26.61 15.01
N LYS A 421 -2.17 27.50 15.83
CA LYS A 421 -2.90 28.28 16.84
C LYS A 421 -3.94 29.20 16.21
N GLU A 422 -3.74 29.57 14.95
CA GLU A 422 -4.64 30.40 14.15
C GLU A 422 -5.00 29.61 12.88
N LEU A 423 -6.20 29.83 12.36
CA LEU A 423 -6.62 29.24 11.09
C LEU A 423 -5.70 29.69 9.94
N LEU A 424 -5.51 28.81 8.98
CA LEU A 424 -4.71 29.07 7.78
C LEU A 424 -5.31 30.21 6.96
N LYS A 425 -4.48 30.98 6.26
CA LYS A 425 -4.97 31.95 5.27
C LYS A 425 -5.49 31.22 4.03
N VAL A 426 -6.54 31.76 3.43
CA VAL A 426 -7.07 31.25 2.17
C VAL A 426 -6.03 31.44 1.05
N ASP A 427 -5.72 30.37 0.32
CA ASP A 427 -4.74 30.36 -0.76
C ASP A 427 -5.37 29.87 -2.06
N LEU A 428 -5.54 30.78 -3.03
CA LEU A 428 -6.23 30.50 -4.30
C LEU A 428 -5.28 30.08 -5.44
N ARG A 429 -3.96 29.98 -5.18
CA ARG A 429 -2.97 29.70 -6.25
C ARG A 429 -3.31 28.44 -7.06
N HIS A 430 -3.76 27.37 -6.41
CA HIS A 430 -4.10 26.15 -7.12
C HIS A 430 -5.45 26.24 -7.84
N LEU A 431 -6.44 26.89 -7.22
CA LEU A 431 -7.73 27.12 -7.86
C LEU A 431 -7.58 27.95 -9.14
N ARG A 432 -6.75 29.03 -9.12
CA ARG A 432 -6.40 29.80 -10.32
C ARG A 432 -5.71 28.94 -11.38
N ARG A 433 -4.85 27.97 -10.97
CA ARG A 433 -4.17 27.05 -11.91
C ARG A 433 -5.15 26.09 -12.57
N LEU A 434 -6.17 25.62 -11.86
CA LEU A 434 -7.20 24.72 -12.38
C LEU A 434 -8.27 25.45 -13.20
N THR A 435 -8.28 26.78 -13.26
CA THR A 435 -9.31 27.55 -13.95
C THR A 435 -8.75 28.16 -15.21
N ASP A 436 -9.51 28.03 -16.30
CA ASP A 436 -9.27 28.78 -17.55
C ASP A 436 -10.49 29.65 -17.94
N THR A 437 -10.51 30.17 -19.16
CA THR A 437 -11.60 31.01 -19.66
C THR A 437 -12.93 30.25 -19.88
N THR A 438 -12.93 28.92 -19.75
CA THR A 438 -14.13 28.09 -19.88
C THR A 438 -14.76 27.82 -18.53
N GLY A 439 -13.92 27.50 -17.54
CA GLY A 439 -14.33 27.12 -16.20
C GLY A 439 -13.24 26.37 -15.44
N LEU A 440 -13.63 25.57 -14.46
CA LEU A 440 -12.77 24.81 -13.60
C LEU A 440 -12.56 23.40 -14.13
N PHE A 441 -11.29 23.01 -14.37
CA PHE A 441 -10.93 21.62 -14.69
C PHE A 441 -11.25 20.68 -13.53
N GLN A 442 -11.79 19.51 -13.88
CA GLN A 442 -12.24 18.53 -12.89
C GLN A 442 -11.09 17.92 -12.09
N HIS A 443 -10.00 17.52 -12.78
CA HIS A 443 -8.91 16.76 -12.18
C HIS A 443 -7.54 17.37 -12.47
N ALA A 444 -6.56 16.96 -11.65
CA ALA A 444 -5.15 17.23 -11.86
C ALA A 444 -4.32 15.96 -11.75
N THR A 445 -3.25 15.86 -12.53
CA THR A 445 -2.17 14.90 -12.31
C THR A 445 -1.13 15.58 -11.43
N TYR A 446 -0.99 15.14 -10.19
CA TYR A 446 -0.35 15.89 -9.11
C TYR A 446 -1.00 17.27 -8.93
N ALA A 447 -0.32 18.34 -9.26
CA ALA A 447 -0.84 19.71 -9.24
C ALA A 447 -0.98 20.33 -10.64
N THR A 448 -0.88 19.53 -11.71
CA THR A 448 -1.01 19.99 -13.09
C THR A 448 -2.40 19.65 -13.62
N PRO A 449 -3.18 20.60 -14.17
CA PRO A 449 -4.50 20.35 -14.71
C PRO A 449 -4.49 19.21 -15.74
N ASN A 450 -5.44 18.28 -15.62
CA ASN A 450 -5.61 17.17 -16.56
C ASN A 450 -6.67 17.53 -17.60
N TYR A 451 -6.25 17.93 -18.77
CA TYR A 451 -7.16 18.34 -19.85
C TYR A 451 -7.99 17.18 -20.42
N ASN A 452 -7.55 15.92 -20.23
CA ASN A 452 -8.30 14.76 -20.72
C ASN A 452 -9.65 14.59 -20.04
N ASP A 453 -9.79 15.04 -18.78
CA ASP A 453 -11.02 14.91 -18.00
C ASP A 453 -11.98 16.09 -18.18
N GLY A 454 -11.50 17.20 -18.78
CA GLY A 454 -12.34 18.37 -19.06
C GLY A 454 -12.89 19.04 -17.81
N TYR A 455 -14.16 19.45 -17.90
CA TYR A 455 -14.86 20.25 -16.88
C TYR A 455 -16.12 19.53 -16.39
N SER A 456 -16.51 19.79 -15.13
CA SER A 456 -17.78 19.34 -14.59
C SER A 456 -18.63 20.50 -14.08
N THR A 457 -19.95 20.40 -14.22
CA THR A 457 -20.89 21.34 -13.63
C THR A 457 -20.87 21.27 -12.11
N ASP A 458 -20.65 20.08 -11.53
CA ASP A 458 -20.54 19.89 -10.09
C ASP A 458 -19.41 20.73 -9.48
N ASP A 459 -18.21 20.70 -10.10
CA ASP A 459 -17.06 21.44 -9.61
C ASP A 459 -17.19 22.94 -9.83
N ASN A 460 -17.72 23.36 -10.98
CA ASN A 460 -17.99 24.78 -11.24
C ASN A 460 -19.07 25.34 -10.31
N ALA A 461 -20.09 24.55 -9.93
CA ALA A 461 -21.06 24.94 -8.92
C ALA A 461 -20.41 25.12 -7.53
N ARG A 462 -19.51 24.22 -7.12
CA ARG A 462 -18.72 24.36 -5.88
C ARG A 462 -17.83 25.60 -5.94
N GLY A 463 -17.18 25.85 -7.08
CA GLY A 463 -16.35 27.04 -7.30
C GLY A 463 -17.14 28.33 -7.19
N LEU A 464 -18.35 28.40 -7.78
CA LEU A 464 -19.24 29.53 -7.69
C LEU A 464 -19.72 29.76 -6.24
N LEU A 465 -20.12 28.71 -5.53
CA LEU A 465 -20.52 28.77 -4.13
C LEU A 465 -19.38 29.31 -3.28
N PHE A 466 -18.17 28.75 -3.40
CA PHE A 466 -17.00 29.13 -2.63
C PHE A 466 -16.59 30.60 -2.90
N THR A 467 -16.55 31.04 -4.15
CA THR A 467 -16.19 32.42 -4.48
C THR A 467 -17.24 33.43 -3.98
N THR A 468 -18.51 33.02 -3.91
CA THR A 468 -19.57 33.82 -3.28
C THR A 468 -19.36 33.95 -1.75
N LEU A 469 -18.94 32.89 -1.08
CA LEU A 469 -18.58 32.96 0.37
C LEU A 469 -17.36 33.84 0.60
N LEU A 470 -16.37 33.83 -0.29
CA LEU A 470 -15.22 34.75 -0.21
C LEU A 470 -15.65 36.21 -0.32
N GLU A 471 -16.61 36.51 -1.23
CA GLU A 471 -17.16 37.87 -1.36
C GLU A 471 -17.86 38.31 -0.07
N GLU A 472 -18.69 37.46 0.55
CA GLU A 472 -19.40 37.74 1.80
C GLU A 472 -18.42 38.07 2.96
N GLU A 473 -17.31 37.33 3.06
CA GLU A 473 -16.28 37.55 4.08
C GLU A 473 -15.28 38.66 3.73
N ASN A 474 -15.48 39.39 2.63
CA ASN A 474 -14.59 40.43 2.09
C ASN A 474 -13.16 39.95 1.83
N LEU A 475 -13.00 38.70 1.41
CA LEU A 475 -11.73 38.05 1.04
C LEU A 475 -11.57 37.84 -0.46
N LEU A 476 -12.59 38.15 -1.27
CA LEU A 476 -12.51 38.09 -2.73
C LEU A 476 -11.76 39.34 -3.24
N GLU A 477 -10.59 39.13 -3.81
CA GLU A 477 -9.80 40.18 -4.44
C GLU A 477 -10.35 40.51 -5.85
N ALA A 478 -10.15 41.74 -6.32
CA ALA A 478 -10.59 42.15 -7.68
C ALA A 478 -10.04 41.24 -8.79
N ALA A 479 -8.82 40.70 -8.61
CA ALA A 479 -8.22 39.74 -9.53
C ALA A 479 -8.93 38.37 -9.54
N ASP A 480 -9.77 38.07 -8.56
CA ASP A 480 -10.48 36.80 -8.42
C ASP A 480 -11.96 36.88 -8.82
N GLU A 481 -12.48 38.07 -9.11
CA GLU A 481 -13.85 38.25 -9.64
C GLU A 481 -14.03 37.49 -10.96
N ASP A 482 -12.99 37.39 -11.77
CA ASP A 482 -13.03 36.63 -13.02
C ASP A 482 -13.25 35.14 -12.78
N LEU A 483 -12.80 34.57 -11.65
CA LEU A 483 -13.08 33.16 -11.29
C LEU A 483 -14.57 32.98 -11.06
N ARG A 484 -15.18 33.85 -10.25
CA ARG A 484 -16.64 33.79 -9.97
C ARG A 484 -17.46 33.93 -11.25
N ASN A 485 -17.09 34.88 -12.11
CA ASN A 485 -17.78 35.11 -13.37
C ASN A 485 -17.64 33.93 -14.32
N SER A 486 -16.45 33.29 -14.40
CA SER A 486 -16.24 32.10 -15.22
C SER A 486 -17.08 30.93 -14.75
N TYR A 487 -17.15 30.67 -13.43
CA TYR A 487 -17.95 29.59 -12.89
C TYR A 487 -19.46 29.82 -13.10
N PHE A 488 -19.93 31.06 -12.95
CA PHE A 488 -21.32 31.39 -13.24
C PHE A 488 -21.64 31.23 -14.73
N ALA A 489 -20.78 31.73 -15.63
CA ALA A 489 -20.94 31.57 -17.07
C ALA A 489 -20.97 30.09 -17.48
N PHE A 490 -20.14 29.26 -16.85
CA PHE A 490 -20.17 27.82 -17.08
C PHE A 490 -21.52 27.22 -16.66
N LEU A 491 -22.03 27.54 -15.47
CA LEU A 491 -23.35 27.05 -15.02
C LEU A 491 -24.47 27.52 -15.92
N ALA A 492 -24.44 28.76 -16.35
CA ALA A 492 -25.43 29.32 -17.31
C ALA A 492 -25.43 28.57 -18.65
N TYR A 493 -24.23 28.22 -19.15
CA TYR A 493 -24.07 27.43 -20.38
C TYR A 493 -24.42 25.94 -20.18
N ALA A 494 -24.20 25.40 -18.97
CA ALA A 494 -24.58 24.03 -18.62
C ALA A 494 -26.08 23.84 -18.52
N PHE A 495 -26.85 24.90 -18.21
CA PHE A 495 -28.29 24.81 -18.09
C PHE A 495 -28.92 24.53 -19.44
N ASN A 496 -29.73 23.46 -19.52
CA ASN A 496 -30.48 23.10 -20.69
C ASN A 496 -31.97 23.45 -20.46
N PRO A 497 -32.48 24.55 -21.04
CA PRO A 497 -33.83 25.02 -20.78
C PRO A 497 -34.92 24.07 -21.33
N GLU A 498 -34.63 23.25 -22.33
CA GLU A 498 -35.56 22.27 -22.88
C GLU A 498 -35.96 21.23 -21.84
N PHE A 499 -35.00 20.81 -21.00
CA PHE A 499 -35.22 19.81 -19.94
C PHE A 499 -35.39 20.44 -18.55
N GLY A 500 -35.10 21.73 -18.39
CA GLY A 500 -35.01 22.39 -17.09
C GLY A 500 -33.92 21.81 -16.19
N ARG A 501 -32.86 21.26 -16.80
CA ARG A 501 -31.77 20.49 -16.13
C ARG A 501 -30.40 21.01 -16.54
N PHE A 502 -29.42 20.79 -15.66
CA PHE A 502 -28.02 21.04 -16.02
C PHE A 502 -27.40 19.79 -16.68
N ARG A 503 -26.58 20.01 -17.71
CA ARG A 503 -25.56 19.04 -18.18
C ARG A 503 -24.49 18.93 -17.14
N ASN A 504 -23.69 17.85 -17.13
CA ASN A 504 -22.65 17.70 -16.14
C ASN A 504 -21.23 17.79 -16.73
N PHE A 505 -20.92 17.00 -17.76
CA PHE A 505 -19.55 16.89 -18.25
C PHE A 505 -19.34 17.57 -19.59
N MET A 506 -18.26 18.38 -19.67
CA MET A 506 -17.80 19.02 -20.88
C MET A 506 -16.34 18.62 -21.15
N SER A 507 -16.04 18.16 -22.37
CA SER A 507 -14.67 17.88 -22.81
C SER A 507 -13.85 19.17 -22.98
N TYR A 508 -12.51 19.03 -23.07
CA TYR A 508 -11.61 20.16 -23.22
C TYR A 508 -11.87 20.99 -24.49
N ASP A 509 -12.35 20.36 -25.57
CA ASP A 509 -12.77 21.02 -26.79
C ASP A 509 -14.19 21.62 -26.71
N ARG A 510 -14.72 21.79 -25.50
CA ARG A 510 -16.01 22.44 -25.16
C ARG A 510 -17.23 21.75 -25.74
N GLN A 511 -17.20 20.42 -25.85
CA GLN A 511 -18.38 19.64 -26.25
C GLN A 511 -19.03 19.02 -25.01
N TRP A 512 -20.36 19.20 -24.89
CA TRP A 512 -21.13 18.51 -23.86
C TRP A 512 -21.20 17.02 -24.15
N GLN A 513 -21.00 16.19 -23.12
CA GLN A 513 -21.04 14.73 -23.25
C GLN A 513 -22.45 14.17 -23.09
N GLU A 514 -23.37 14.94 -22.51
CA GLU A 514 -24.77 14.58 -22.32
C GLU A 514 -25.69 15.83 -22.39
N GLU A 515 -26.98 15.59 -22.70
CA GLU A 515 -27.99 16.65 -22.68
C GLU A 515 -28.59 16.88 -21.29
N VAL A 516 -28.55 15.85 -20.41
CA VAL A 516 -29.06 15.90 -19.04
C VAL A 516 -28.04 15.21 -18.14
N GLY A 517 -27.44 15.96 -17.23
CA GLY A 517 -26.47 15.47 -16.28
C GLY A 517 -27.10 14.75 -15.09
N SER A 518 -26.27 14.41 -14.11
CA SER A 518 -26.67 13.73 -12.87
C SER A 518 -27.68 14.54 -12.06
N GLU A 519 -28.44 13.86 -11.20
CA GLU A 519 -29.33 14.56 -10.26
C GLU A 519 -28.51 15.42 -9.28
N ASP A 520 -27.35 14.93 -8.84
CA ASP A 520 -26.48 15.61 -7.87
C ASP A 520 -25.88 16.90 -8.43
N SER A 521 -25.42 16.92 -9.71
CA SER A 521 -24.93 18.15 -10.35
C SER A 521 -26.03 19.22 -10.41
N HIS A 522 -27.27 18.81 -10.66
CA HIS A 522 -28.41 19.71 -10.64
C HIS A 522 -28.67 20.27 -9.23
N GLY A 523 -28.70 19.43 -8.20
CA GLY A 523 -28.89 19.85 -6.82
C GLY A 523 -27.81 20.82 -6.33
N ARG A 524 -26.55 20.57 -6.69
CA ARG A 524 -25.43 21.48 -6.35
C ARG A 524 -25.51 22.80 -7.11
N SER A 525 -25.94 22.78 -8.37
CA SER A 525 -26.17 24.01 -9.13
C SER A 525 -27.25 24.87 -8.49
N VAL A 526 -28.35 24.25 -8.04
CA VAL A 526 -29.44 24.95 -7.31
C VAL A 526 -28.87 25.52 -5.98
N TRP A 527 -27.99 24.81 -5.27
CA TRP A 527 -27.37 25.32 -4.06
C TRP A 527 -26.48 26.52 -4.36
N ALA A 528 -25.60 26.44 -5.34
CA ALA A 528 -24.72 27.54 -5.72
C ALA A 528 -25.52 28.79 -6.14
N LEU A 529 -26.50 28.63 -7.01
CA LEU A 529 -27.37 29.75 -7.47
C LEU A 529 -28.14 30.39 -6.29
N GLY A 530 -28.71 29.56 -5.39
CA GLY A 530 -29.39 30.07 -4.19
C GLY A 530 -28.48 30.88 -3.29
N THR A 531 -27.21 30.45 -3.16
CA THR A 531 -26.17 31.14 -2.38
C THR A 531 -25.77 32.48 -3.03
N VAL A 532 -25.59 32.52 -4.36
CA VAL A 532 -25.33 33.77 -5.11
C VAL A 532 -26.49 34.76 -4.90
N ILE A 533 -27.72 34.31 -5.07
CA ILE A 533 -28.90 35.16 -4.93
C ILE A 533 -28.98 35.80 -3.54
N ALA A 534 -28.64 35.05 -2.50
CA ALA A 534 -28.75 35.51 -1.13
C ALA A 534 -27.58 36.41 -0.68
N ARG A 535 -26.36 36.09 -1.12
CA ARG A 535 -25.15 36.60 -0.47
C ARG A 535 -24.29 37.50 -1.36
N SER A 536 -24.39 37.40 -2.70
CA SER A 536 -23.58 38.27 -3.58
C SER A 536 -24.06 39.71 -3.52
N GLN A 537 -23.12 40.64 -3.59
CA GLN A 537 -23.36 42.08 -3.69
C GLN A 537 -23.59 42.52 -5.14
N ASP A 538 -23.22 41.70 -6.13
CA ASP A 538 -23.44 41.98 -7.54
C ASP A 538 -24.91 41.71 -7.93
N GLN A 539 -25.70 42.80 -8.04
CA GLN A 539 -27.11 42.68 -8.36
C GLN A 539 -27.37 42.13 -9.77
N VAL A 540 -26.47 42.34 -10.73
CA VAL A 540 -26.62 41.83 -12.08
C VAL A 540 -26.46 40.31 -12.08
N LEU A 541 -25.44 39.83 -11.37
CA LEU A 541 -25.23 38.41 -11.18
C LEU A 541 -26.41 37.74 -10.43
N CYS A 542 -26.91 38.39 -9.36
CA CYS A 542 -28.07 37.91 -8.61
C CYS A 542 -29.30 37.76 -9.50
N ASN A 543 -29.55 38.72 -10.41
CA ASN A 543 -30.72 38.67 -11.30
C ASN A 543 -30.61 37.52 -12.29
N ALA A 544 -29.45 37.35 -12.93
CA ALA A 544 -29.22 36.24 -13.87
C ALA A 544 -29.27 34.88 -13.15
N ALA A 545 -28.71 34.76 -11.95
CA ALA A 545 -28.82 33.55 -11.13
C ALA A 545 -30.26 33.22 -10.76
N THR A 546 -31.10 34.25 -10.46
CA THR A 546 -32.51 34.07 -10.11
C THR A 546 -33.30 33.49 -11.28
N GLU A 547 -33.03 33.94 -12.50
CA GLU A 547 -33.71 33.45 -13.70
C GLU A 547 -33.44 31.94 -13.91
N ILE A 548 -32.19 31.54 -13.90
CA ILE A 548 -31.80 30.12 -14.06
C ILE A 548 -32.34 29.29 -12.90
N PHE A 549 -32.22 29.80 -11.65
CA PHE A 549 -32.73 29.14 -10.46
C PHE A 549 -34.19 28.75 -10.59
N HIS A 550 -35.07 29.70 -10.95
CA HIS A 550 -36.49 29.43 -11.11
C HIS A 550 -36.81 28.44 -12.22
N GLN A 551 -36.08 28.49 -13.35
CA GLN A 551 -36.21 27.52 -14.44
C GLN A 551 -35.77 26.10 -14.05
N ALA A 552 -34.82 25.96 -13.12
CA ALA A 552 -34.32 24.68 -12.65
C ALA A 552 -35.23 24.00 -11.60
N LEU A 553 -36.03 24.77 -10.82
CA LEU A 553 -36.82 24.22 -9.71
C LEU A 553 -37.86 23.14 -10.11
N PRO A 554 -38.59 23.23 -11.24
CA PRO A 554 -39.58 22.22 -11.60
C PRO A 554 -39.01 20.79 -11.69
N ALA A 555 -37.77 20.63 -12.15
CA ALA A 555 -37.11 19.34 -12.30
C ALA A 555 -36.93 18.60 -10.94
N LEU A 556 -36.84 19.33 -9.82
CA LEU A 556 -36.71 18.74 -8.49
C LEU A 556 -37.89 17.84 -8.10
N ASN A 557 -39.04 18.00 -8.72
CA ASN A 557 -40.20 17.15 -8.46
C ASN A 557 -40.05 15.72 -9.01
N LEU A 558 -39.12 15.51 -9.93
CA LEU A 558 -38.89 14.23 -10.61
C LEU A 558 -37.64 13.51 -10.07
N MET A 559 -36.88 14.15 -9.19
CA MET A 559 -35.64 13.61 -8.64
C MET A 559 -35.89 12.65 -7.50
N THR A 560 -35.00 11.67 -7.38
CA THR A 560 -35.12 10.54 -6.45
C THR A 560 -33.93 10.42 -5.47
N SER A 561 -32.80 11.07 -5.75
CA SER A 561 -31.60 11.03 -4.90
C SER A 561 -31.80 11.84 -3.61
N CYS A 562 -31.58 11.21 -2.46
CA CYS A 562 -31.58 11.90 -1.17
C CYS A 562 -30.58 13.08 -1.12
N ARG A 563 -29.43 12.91 -1.78
CA ARG A 563 -28.39 13.96 -1.82
C ARG A 563 -28.82 15.13 -2.68
N THR A 564 -29.44 14.88 -3.81
CA THR A 564 -29.99 15.93 -4.65
C THR A 564 -31.02 16.76 -3.91
N TRP A 565 -31.95 16.12 -3.19
CA TRP A 565 -32.90 16.84 -2.34
C TRP A 565 -32.20 17.66 -1.27
N ALA A 566 -31.16 17.13 -0.64
CA ALA A 566 -30.42 17.84 0.41
C ALA A 566 -29.65 19.06 -0.14
N PHE A 567 -28.90 18.92 -1.24
CA PHE A 567 -28.24 20.06 -1.89
C PHE A 567 -29.24 21.12 -2.31
N SER A 568 -30.36 20.70 -2.93
CA SER A 568 -31.42 21.63 -3.32
C SER A 568 -32.04 22.34 -2.12
N LEU A 569 -32.26 21.64 -1.00
CA LEU A 569 -32.79 22.24 0.24
C LEU A 569 -31.86 23.34 0.78
N LEU A 570 -30.55 23.15 0.70
CA LEU A 570 -29.58 24.17 1.07
C LEU A 570 -29.73 25.41 0.17
N GLY A 571 -29.85 25.22 -1.15
CA GLY A 571 -30.09 26.32 -2.10
C GLY A 571 -31.41 27.02 -1.89
N LEU A 572 -32.52 26.28 -1.66
CA LEU A 572 -33.82 26.86 -1.34
C LEU A 572 -33.80 27.64 -0.02
N HIS A 573 -33.03 27.14 0.98
CA HIS A 573 -32.84 27.83 2.24
C HIS A 573 -32.11 29.17 2.05
N GLU A 574 -31.03 29.19 1.30
CA GLU A 574 -30.32 30.43 0.97
C GLU A 574 -31.20 31.42 0.24
N TYR A 575 -31.86 31.01 -0.85
CA TYR A 575 -32.79 31.86 -1.59
C TYR A 575 -33.85 32.49 -0.70
N LEU A 576 -34.47 31.70 0.20
CA LEU A 576 -35.52 32.15 1.10
C LEU A 576 -35.01 33.09 2.22
N LYS A 577 -33.71 33.22 2.47
CA LYS A 577 -33.19 34.28 3.34
C LYS A 577 -33.44 35.67 2.76
N LYS A 578 -33.36 35.82 1.44
CA LYS A 578 -33.62 37.07 0.71
C LYS A 578 -35.09 37.22 0.30
N TYR A 579 -35.70 36.17 -0.20
CA TYR A 579 -37.06 36.16 -0.69
C TYR A 579 -37.99 35.29 0.16
N ALA A 580 -38.08 35.61 1.44
CA ALA A 580 -38.84 34.83 2.44
C ALA A 580 -40.33 34.65 2.09
N GLY A 581 -40.91 35.56 1.29
CA GLY A 581 -42.33 35.51 0.88
C GLY A 581 -42.65 34.59 -0.29
N ASP A 582 -41.66 33.95 -0.96
CA ASP A 582 -41.91 33.07 -2.09
C ASP A 582 -42.61 31.76 -1.67
N ARG A 583 -43.94 31.72 -1.85
CA ARG A 583 -44.75 30.57 -1.43
C ARG A 583 -44.51 29.30 -2.24
N LEU A 584 -44.06 29.40 -3.51
CA LEU A 584 -43.72 28.22 -4.31
C LEU A 584 -42.46 27.54 -3.79
N VAL A 585 -41.43 28.33 -3.53
CA VAL A 585 -40.16 27.82 -2.98
C VAL A 585 -40.32 27.29 -1.55
N GLN A 586 -41.17 27.98 -0.72
CA GLN A 586 -41.51 27.46 0.63
C GLN A 586 -42.20 26.08 0.56
N LYS A 587 -43.19 25.90 -0.38
CA LYS A 587 -43.88 24.61 -0.57
C LYS A 587 -42.93 23.53 -1.07
N LEU A 588 -42.02 23.88 -1.99
CA LEU A 588 -41.04 22.96 -2.52
C LEU A 588 -40.08 22.50 -1.40
N ARG A 589 -39.57 23.43 -0.58
CA ARG A 589 -38.73 23.11 0.60
C ARG A 589 -39.42 22.12 1.54
N ALA A 590 -40.70 22.38 1.88
CA ALA A 590 -41.48 21.49 2.74
C ALA A 590 -41.62 20.08 2.13
N ARG A 591 -41.90 20.00 0.83
CA ARG A 591 -42.03 18.71 0.10
C ARG A 591 -40.73 17.92 0.08
N LEU A 592 -39.60 18.55 -0.23
CA LEU A 592 -38.30 17.87 -0.25
C LEU A 592 -37.89 17.37 1.15
N CYS A 593 -38.20 18.13 2.21
CA CYS A 593 -38.03 17.64 3.59
C CYS A 593 -38.92 16.41 3.86
N ASP A 594 -40.18 16.41 3.39
CA ASP A 594 -41.09 15.29 3.60
C ASP A 594 -40.65 14.06 2.77
N HIS A 595 -40.02 14.24 1.57
CA HIS A 595 -39.37 13.15 0.83
C HIS A 595 -38.22 12.53 1.63
N LEU A 596 -37.27 13.34 2.14
CA LEU A 596 -36.19 12.85 2.98
C LEU A 596 -36.71 12.08 4.20
N MET A 597 -37.76 12.58 4.85
CA MET A 597 -38.35 11.91 6.00
C MET A 597 -39.12 10.65 5.64
N THR A 598 -39.62 10.51 4.42
CA THR A 598 -40.23 9.28 3.91
C THR A 598 -39.13 8.20 3.76
N GLU A 599 -38.00 8.53 3.13
CA GLU A 599 -36.85 7.60 3.03
C GLU A 599 -36.29 7.25 4.42
N TYR A 600 -36.17 8.23 5.30
CA TYR A 600 -35.74 7.96 6.68
C TYR A 600 -36.67 6.92 7.37
N LYS A 601 -37.99 7.06 7.26
CA LYS A 601 -38.95 6.12 7.83
C LYS A 601 -38.85 4.72 7.21
N ALA A 602 -38.55 4.64 5.91
CA ALA A 602 -38.44 3.38 5.18
C ALA A 602 -37.20 2.58 5.56
N PHE A 603 -36.08 3.27 5.79
CA PHE A 603 -34.76 2.62 5.97
C PHE A 603 -34.20 2.67 7.40
N SER A 604 -34.68 3.60 8.26
CA SER A 604 -34.16 3.73 9.62
C SER A 604 -34.50 2.54 10.51
N GLY A 605 -33.77 2.39 11.61
CA GLY A 605 -33.99 1.39 12.64
C GLY A 605 -33.22 1.73 13.92
N ARG A 606 -33.38 0.93 14.97
CA ARG A 606 -32.86 1.21 16.32
C ARG A 606 -31.36 1.57 16.34
N ASN A 607 -30.55 0.85 15.55
CA ASN A 607 -29.09 1.05 15.47
C ASN A 607 -28.65 1.64 14.11
N TRP A 608 -29.61 2.09 13.30
CA TRP A 608 -29.36 2.61 11.96
C TRP A 608 -30.30 3.79 11.68
N PRO A 609 -30.10 4.94 12.30
CA PRO A 609 -30.94 6.13 12.10
C PRO A 609 -30.55 6.87 10.81
N TRP A 610 -30.72 6.20 9.64
CA TRP A 610 -30.26 6.69 8.36
C TRP A 610 -31.33 6.56 7.26
N PHE A 611 -31.17 7.34 6.19
CA PHE A 611 -32.11 7.49 5.08
C PHE A 611 -32.03 6.37 4.03
N GLU A 612 -30.94 5.62 4.00
CA GLU A 612 -30.61 4.65 2.97
C GLU A 612 -30.09 3.34 3.60
N ARG A 613 -29.93 2.28 2.81
CA ARG A 613 -29.35 1.01 3.28
C ARG A 613 -27.84 1.08 3.52
N GLN A 614 -27.21 2.16 3.07
CA GLN A 614 -25.76 2.38 3.18
C GLN A 614 -25.45 3.86 3.36
N LEU A 615 -24.30 4.15 3.95
CA LEU A 615 -23.67 5.46 3.89
C LEU A 615 -22.65 5.43 2.75
N THR A 616 -22.60 6.51 1.96
CA THR A 616 -21.74 6.60 0.79
C THR A 616 -20.85 7.85 0.86
N TYR A 617 -21.18 8.93 0.19
CA TYR A 617 -20.41 10.18 0.13
C TYR A 617 -21.27 11.36 0.60
N ALA A 618 -20.61 12.45 1.03
CA ALA A 618 -21.25 13.69 1.50
C ALA A 618 -22.40 13.42 2.49
N ASN A 619 -22.20 12.44 3.40
CA ASN A 619 -23.30 11.93 4.22
C ASN A 619 -23.90 13.02 5.11
N ALA A 620 -23.08 13.89 5.70
CA ALA A 620 -23.54 14.92 6.62
C ALA A 620 -24.44 16.00 5.96
N VAL A 621 -24.48 16.08 4.62
CA VAL A 621 -25.35 17.04 3.93
C VAL A 621 -26.83 16.76 4.17
N LEU A 622 -27.22 15.48 4.39
CA LEU A 622 -28.62 15.10 4.62
C LEU A 622 -29.16 15.68 5.94
N PRO A 623 -28.54 15.41 7.11
CA PRO A 623 -28.98 16.03 8.35
C PRO A 623 -28.76 17.56 8.36
N HIS A 624 -27.73 18.09 7.67
CA HIS A 624 -27.53 19.54 7.52
C HIS A 624 -28.74 20.21 6.86
N ALA A 625 -29.15 19.71 5.70
CA ALA A 625 -30.28 20.26 4.94
C ALA A 625 -31.61 20.18 5.72
N LEU A 626 -31.82 19.08 6.47
CA LEU A 626 -32.98 18.97 7.36
C LEU A 626 -32.93 19.98 8.49
N LEU A 627 -31.76 20.19 9.13
CA LEU A 627 -31.59 21.11 10.24
C LEU A 627 -31.96 22.54 9.86
N VAL A 628 -31.34 23.09 8.78
CA VAL A 628 -31.61 24.45 8.32
C VAL A 628 -33.06 24.63 7.89
N SER A 629 -33.64 23.63 7.22
CA SER A 629 -35.02 23.69 6.74
C SER A 629 -36.02 23.56 7.87
N ALA A 630 -35.80 22.67 8.83
CA ALA A 630 -36.66 22.48 10.01
C ALA A 630 -36.72 23.73 10.87
N LYS A 631 -35.57 24.32 11.16
CA LYS A 631 -35.44 25.58 11.91
C LYS A 631 -36.23 26.72 11.21
N ALA A 632 -36.01 26.89 9.91
CA ALA A 632 -36.69 27.94 9.13
C ALA A 632 -38.23 27.72 8.97
N MET A 633 -38.72 26.48 9.15
CA MET A 633 -40.17 26.13 9.15
C MET A 633 -40.76 26.09 10.57
N GLY A 634 -39.99 26.29 11.63
CA GLY A 634 -40.44 26.12 13.02
C GLY A 634 -40.81 24.67 13.39
N ARG A 635 -40.27 23.66 12.74
CA ARG A 635 -40.53 22.24 12.98
C ARG A 635 -39.53 21.66 14.00
N SER A 636 -39.65 21.99 15.29
CA SER A 636 -38.71 21.62 16.34
C SER A 636 -38.48 20.09 16.47
N ASN A 637 -39.50 19.28 16.24
CA ASN A 637 -39.31 17.81 16.27
C ASN A 637 -38.41 17.32 15.14
N LEU A 638 -38.44 17.96 13.99
CA LEU A 638 -37.58 17.63 12.85
C LEU A 638 -36.17 18.15 13.05
N GLU A 639 -36.03 19.34 13.66
CA GLU A 639 -34.76 19.91 14.06
C GLU A 639 -34.00 18.99 15.04
N ASN A 640 -34.67 18.57 16.11
CA ASN A 640 -34.08 17.62 17.06
C ASN A 640 -33.70 16.29 16.39
N LYS A 641 -34.53 15.79 15.48
CA LYS A 641 -34.26 14.58 14.72
C LYS A 641 -33.00 14.73 13.84
N ALA A 642 -32.83 15.87 13.16
CA ALA A 642 -31.65 16.16 12.36
C ALA A 642 -30.37 16.19 13.22
N LEU A 643 -30.42 16.77 14.39
CA LEU A 643 -29.31 16.78 15.37
C LEU A 643 -28.98 15.38 15.88
N ASP A 644 -29.99 14.53 16.18
CA ASP A 644 -29.78 13.14 16.60
C ASP A 644 -29.07 12.32 15.49
N ILE A 645 -29.50 12.48 14.25
CA ILE A 645 -28.91 11.82 13.08
C ILE A 645 -27.45 12.26 12.90
N LEU A 646 -27.21 13.58 12.99
CA LEU A 646 -25.86 14.13 12.86
C LEU A 646 -24.95 13.63 13.99
N ARG A 647 -25.45 13.55 15.24
CA ARG A 647 -24.69 13.02 16.37
C ARG A 647 -24.28 11.57 16.14
N TRP A 648 -25.23 10.74 15.71
CA TRP A 648 -24.93 9.35 15.35
C TRP A 648 -23.88 9.25 14.22
N LEU A 649 -23.97 10.12 13.21
CA LEU A 649 -23.02 10.14 12.10
C LEU A 649 -21.61 10.54 12.55
N VAL A 650 -21.50 11.50 13.48
CA VAL A 650 -20.23 11.86 14.13
C VAL A 650 -19.64 10.67 14.88
N ASP A 651 -20.46 9.98 15.68
CA ASP A 651 -19.99 8.86 16.51
C ASP A 651 -19.42 7.71 15.68
N ILE A 652 -20.02 7.39 14.53
CA ILE A 652 -19.53 6.31 13.64
C ILE A 652 -18.30 6.72 12.81
N GLN A 653 -18.00 8.01 12.69
CA GLN A 653 -16.83 8.54 11.97
C GLN A 653 -15.70 8.99 12.93
N LYS A 654 -15.77 8.57 14.19
CA LYS A 654 -14.75 8.82 15.20
C LYS A 654 -13.92 7.58 15.43
N LEU A 655 -12.60 7.74 15.47
CA LEU A 655 -11.68 6.68 15.89
C LEU A 655 -11.54 6.64 17.40
N GLU A 656 -11.17 5.48 17.96
CA GLU A 656 -10.86 5.30 19.40
C GLU A 656 -9.80 6.30 19.88
N LYS A 657 -8.86 6.68 19.02
CA LYS A 657 -7.82 7.68 19.31
C LYS A 657 -8.31 9.14 19.29
N GLY A 658 -9.59 9.39 18.99
CA GLY A 658 -10.18 10.73 19.05
C GLY A 658 -9.97 11.60 17.82
N CYS A 659 -9.64 11.06 16.64
CA CYS A 659 -9.60 11.79 15.39
C CYS A 659 -10.79 11.43 14.47
N PHE A 660 -11.11 12.32 13.54
CA PHE A 660 -12.11 12.11 12.51
C PHE A 660 -11.60 11.11 11.47
N SER A 661 -12.44 10.16 11.08
CA SER A 661 -12.15 9.17 10.05
C SER A 661 -13.38 9.02 9.18
N PRO A 662 -13.40 9.64 7.99
CA PRO A 662 -14.51 9.54 7.04
C PRO A 662 -14.78 8.10 6.64
N ILE A 663 -16.02 7.82 6.23
CA ILE A 663 -16.37 6.53 5.62
C ILE A 663 -15.65 6.44 4.27
N GLY A 664 -14.88 5.35 4.09
CA GLY A 664 -14.13 5.11 2.86
C GLY A 664 -15.03 4.69 1.69
N THR A 665 -14.63 5.06 0.47
CA THR A 665 -15.35 4.70 -0.75
C THR A 665 -15.07 3.26 -1.21
N GLU A 666 -14.02 2.62 -0.69
CA GLU A 666 -13.69 1.22 -0.98
C GLU A 666 -14.58 0.26 -0.20
N GLY A 667 -15.91 0.30 -0.47
CA GLY A 667 -16.92 -0.55 0.16
C GLY A 667 -17.99 0.19 0.94
N PHE A 668 -17.82 1.46 1.23
CA PHE A 668 -18.78 2.30 1.97
C PHE A 668 -19.15 1.74 3.36
N TYR A 669 -20.35 2.02 3.86
CA TYR A 669 -20.84 1.40 5.09
C TYR A 669 -22.28 0.91 4.90
N HIS A 670 -22.46 -0.39 4.75
CA HIS A 670 -23.76 -1.04 4.64
C HIS A 670 -24.34 -1.36 6.02
N ARG A 671 -25.66 -1.24 6.18
CA ARG A 671 -26.39 -1.44 7.44
C ARG A 671 -26.04 -2.73 8.21
N ARG A 672 -25.60 -3.79 7.52
CA ARG A 672 -25.24 -5.10 8.11
C ARG A 672 -23.78 -5.48 7.83
N GLY A 673 -23.01 -4.55 7.33
CA GLY A 673 -21.60 -4.77 6.94
C GLY A 673 -20.64 -4.08 7.89
N ALA A 674 -19.35 -4.25 7.63
CA ALA A 674 -18.30 -3.45 8.25
C ALA A 674 -18.21 -2.09 7.54
N ARG A 675 -17.80 -1.06 8.28
CA ARG A 675 -17.51 0.26 7.74
C ARG A 675 -16.20 0.20 6.95
N ALA A 676 -16.22 0.66 5.70
CA ALA A 676 -14.99 0.90 4.95
C ALA A 676 -14.18 2.01 5.61
N ARG A 677 -12.90 1.74 5.86
CA ARG A 677 -11.99 2.68 6.53
C ARG A 677 -11.27 3.59 5.53
N PHE A 678 -10.97 3.09 4.34
CA PHE A 678 -10.24 3.77 3.29
C PHE A 678 -11.05 3.70 1.99
N ASP A 679 -10.76 4.23 1.10
CA ASP A 679 -10.33 5.45 0.44
C ASP A 679 -11.14 6.67 0.94
N GLN A 680 -10.59 7.43 1.87
CA GLN A 680 -11.30 8.56 2.49
C GLN A 680 -11.24 9.78 1.58
N GLN A 681 -12.37 10.50 1.45
CA GLN A 681 -12.50 11.60 0.51
C GLN A 681 -12.69 12.96 1.23
N PRO A 682 -12.05 14.05 0.74
CA PRO A 682 -12.19 15.41 1.26
C PRO A 682 -13.62 15.91 1.37
N THR A 683 -14.49 15.53 0.44
CA THR A 683 -15.92 15.94 0.43
C THR A 683 -16.70 15.45 1.65
N GLU A 684 -16.31 14.31 2.28
CA GLU A 684 -16.92 13.85 3.54
C GLU A 684 -16.55 14.76 4.71
N ALA A 685 -15.29 15.17 4.79
CA ALA A 685 -14.83 16.09 5.83
C ALA A 685 -15.50 17.46 5.69
N GLN A 686 -15.61 17.97 4.45
CA GLN A 686 -16.30 19.24 4.18
C GLN A 686 -17.77 19.20 4.60
N ALA A 687 -18.50 18.14 4.20
CA ALA A 687 -19.92 18.01 4.59
C ALA A 687 -20.09 17.94 6.11
N MET A 688 -19.17 17.28 6.82
CA MET A 688 -19.19 17.21 8.29
C MET A 688 -18.88 18.55 8.94
N VAL A 689 -17.88 19.30 8.45
CA VAL A 689 -17.56 20.66 8.93
C VAL A 689 -18.80 21.54 8.81
N SER A 690 -19.38 21.66 7.61
CA SER A 690 -20.55 22.53 7.37
C SER A 690 -21.75 22.16 8.25
N ALA A 691 -22.08 20.86 8.38
CA ALA A 691 -23.19 20.40 9.20
C ALA A 691 -22.98 20.68 10.69
N CYS A 692 -21.77 20.46 11.20
CA CYS A 692 -21.45 20.74 12.61
C CYS A 692 -21.40 22.23 12.92
N LEU A 693 -20.94 23.07 12.01
CA LEU A 693 -20.96 24.53 12.19
C LEU A 693 -22.40 25.07 12.23
N GLU A 694 -23.28 24.56 11.36
CA GLU A 694 -24.71 24.92 11.40
C GLU A 694 -25.39 24.44 12.70
N ALA A 695 -25.05 23.21 13.16
CA ALA A 695 -25.56 22.70 14.44
C ALA A 695 -25.07 23.58 15.61
N TYR A 696 -23.81 24.05 15.58
CA TYR A 696 -23.31 25.02 16.55
C TYR A 696 -24.04 26.37 16.48
N GLN A 697 -24.25 26.90 15.29
CA GLN A 697 -24.98 28.16 15.11
C GLN A 697 -26.44 28.06 15.59
N THR A 698 -27.04 26.90 15.46
CA THR A 698 -28.44 26.62 15.86
C THR A 698 -28.55 26.42 17.37
N THR A 699 -27.70 25.59 17.98
CA THR A 699 -27.84 25.16 19.38
C THR A 699 -26.97 25.96 20.37
N LYS A 700 -25.91 26.60 19.88
CA LYS A 700 -24.81 27.21 20.67
C LYS A 700 -24.05 26.21 21.55
N ASP A 701 -24.24 24.90 21.35
CA ASP A 701 -23.52 23.85 22.04
C ASP A 701 -22.11 23.70 21.44
N THR A 702 -21.11 23.94 22.29
CA THR A 702 -19.67 23.86 21.94
C THR A 702 -19.24 22.48 21.47
N TYR A 703 -20.00 21.42 21.80
CA TYR A 703 -19.79 20.09 21.26
C TYR A 703 -19.67 20.11 19.74
N TRP A 704 -20.59 20.79 19.05
CA TRP A 704 -20.61 20.84 17.59
C TRP A 704 -19.43 21.62 16.99
N TRP A 705 -19.00 22.68 17.64
CA TRP A 705 -17.77 23.37 17.26
C TRP A 705 -16.54 22.47 17.31
N LEU A 706 -16.41 21.68 18.39
CA LEU A 706 -15.30 20.73 18.52
C LEU A 706 -15.36 19.62 17.44
N GLN A 707 -16.56 19.15 17.05
CA GLN A 707 -16.68 18.16 15.98
C GLN A 707 -16.31 18.77 14.63
N ALA A 708 -16.71 19.99 14.33
CA ALA A 708 -16.30 20.70 13.11
C ALA A 708 -14.78 20.85 13.05
N LYS A 709 -14.16 21.24 14.17
CA LYS A 709 -12.71 21.36 14.27
C LYS A 709 -11.99 20.02 14.01
N TRP A 710 -12.47 18.92 14.56
CA TRP A 710 -11.90 17.60 14.30
C TRP A 710 -12.01 17.18 12.83
N ALA A 711 -13.14 17.45 12.19
CA ALA A 711 -13.32 17.18 10.77
C ALA A 711 -12.40 18.05 9.91
N PHE A 712 -12.17 19.31 10.30
CA PHE A 712 -11.24 20.22 9.63
C PHE A 712 -9.77 19.80 9.84
N GLU A 713 -9.40 19.40 11.05
CA GLU A 713 -8.05 18.94 11.39
C GLU A 713 -7.62 17.67 10.62
N TRP A 714 -8.59 16.90 10.08
CA TRP A 714 -8.32 15.77 9.19
C TRP A 714 -7.50 16.19 7.96
N TYR A 715 -7.79 17.37 7.37
CA TYR A 715 -7.01 17.93 6.26
C TYR A 715 -5.58 18.28 6.67
N LEU A 716 -5.36 18.60 7.93
CA LEU A 716 -4.08 19.04 8.48
C LEU A 716 -3.23 17.89 9.04
N GLY A 717 -3.68 16.64 8.85
CA GLY A 717 -2.94 15.46 9.26
C GLY A 717 -3.42 14.81 10.56
N GLN A 718 -4.47 15.30 11.21
CA GLN A 718 -5.11 14.60 12.32
C GLN A 718 -6.05 13.51 11.79
N ASN A 719 -5.47 12.54 11.08
CA ASN A 719 -6.15 11.46 10.38
C ASN A 719 -5.48 10.11 10.63
N ASP A 720 -5.98 9.05 10.02
CA ASP A 720 -5.52 7.66 10.22
C ASP A 720 -4.02 7.46 9.96
N LEU A 721 -3.42 8.19 9.01
CA LEU A 721 -2.01 8.07 8.62
C LEU A 721 -1.12 9.20 9.19
N GLN A 722 -1.70 10.18 9.87
CA GLN A 722 -1.03 11.40 10.34
C GLN A 722 -0.31 12.16 9.20
N VAL A 723 -0.93 12.24 8.03
CA VAL A 723 -0.42 12.89 6.82
C VAL A 723 -1.32 14.05 6.44
N PRO A 724 -0.80 15.28 6.28
CA PRO A 724 -1.61 16.40 5.81
C PRO A 724 -2.05 16.16 4.36
N LEU A 725 -3.33 16.41 4.09
CA LEU A 725 -3.86 16.44 2.73
C LEU A 725 -3.73 17.84 2.11
N TYR A 726 -3.84 18.90 2.92
CA TYR A 726 -3.52 20.24 2.44
C TYR A 726 -2.02 20.41 2.23
N ASP A 727 -1.66 20.96 1.08
CA ASP A 727 -0.29 21.24 0.68
C ASP A 727 -0.05 22.76 0.60
N PRO A 728 0.60 23.37 1.59
CA PRO A 728 0.83 24.82 1.61
C PRO A 728 1.81 25.30 0.52
N ALA A 729 2.60 24.39 -0.07
CA ALA A 729 3.50 24.75 -1.16
C ALA A 729 2.74 25.08 -2.45
N THR A 730 1.61 24.44 -2.69
CA THR A 730 0.77 24.62 -3.89
C THR A 730 -0.55 25.34 -3.62
N GLY A 731 -1.03 25.38 -2.38
CA GLY A 731 -2.36 25.86 -2.02
C GLY A 731 -3.47 24.85 -2.32
N ALA A 732 -3.12 23.59 -2.55
CA ALA A 732 -4.02 22.53 -3.01
C ALA A 732 -4.35 21.52 -1.90
N CYS A 733 -5.44 20.76 -2.07
CA CYS A 733 -5.74 19.58 -1.26
C CYS A 733 -5.61 18.30 -2.09
N ARG A 734 -5.01 17.26 -1.52
CA ARG A 734 -4.89 15.92 -2.10
C ARG A 734 -6.25 15.25 -2.20
N ASP A 735 -6.44 14.39 -3.22
CA ASP A 735 -7.75 13.81 -3.58
C ASP A 735 -8.27 12.76 -2.60
N GLY A 736 -7.48 12.32 -1.64
CA GLY A 736 -7.96 11.37 -0.65
C GLY A 736 -6.86 10.69 0.16
N LEU A 737 -7.28 9.82 1.08
CA LEU A 737 -6.41 9.07 1.96
C LEU A 737 -6.63 7.56 1.75
N HIS A 738 -5.65 6.89 1.16
CA HIS A 738 -5.58 5.44 1.02
C HIS A 738 -5.06 4.79 2.32
N ALA A 739 -5.04 3.46 2.39
CA ALA A 739 -4.58 2.73 3.58
C ALA A 739 -3.08 2.92 3.89
N ASP A 740 -2.28 3.25 2.88
CA ASP A 740 -0.83 3.31 2.92
C ASP A 740 -0.24 4.67 2.49
N ARG A 741 -1.05 5.58 1.97
CA ARG A 741 -0.60 6.88 1.47
C ARG A 741 -1.73 7.88 1.30
N ALA A 742 -1.40 9.17 1.19
CA ALA A 742 -2.32 10.15 0.60
C ALA A 742 -2.28 10.04 -0.93
N ASN A 743 -3.41 10.31 -1.59
CA ASN A 743 -3.45 10.45 -3.05
C ASN A 743 -2.66 11.71 -3.44
N GLU A 744 -1.71 11.59 -4.36
CA GLU A 744 -0.86 12.71 -4.73
C GLU A 744 -1.50 13.67 -5.76
N ASN A 745 -2.62 13.30 -6.35
CA ASN A 745 -3.39 14.19 -7.22
C ASN A 745 -4.16 15.22 -6.39
N ARG A 746 -4.44 16.37 -6.99
CA ARG A 746 -5.07 17.53 -6.36
C ARG A 746 -6.14 18.08 -7.29
N GLY A 747 -7.29 17.42 -7.33
CA GLY A 747 -8.43 17.81 -8.16
C GLY A 747 -9.20 19.02 -7.62
N ALA A 748 -10.18 19.46 -8.41
CA ALA A 748 -11.03 20.58 -8.07
C ALA A 748 -11.90 20.29 -6.85
N GLU A 749 -12.61 19.15 -6.82
CA GLU A 749 -13.49 18.77 -5.70
C GLU A 749 -12.73 18.81 -4.36
N SER A 750 -11.55 18.18 -4.30
CA SER A 750 -10.76 18.08 -3.07
C SER A 750 -10.25 19.43 -2.60
N THR A 751 -9.77 20.24 -3.52
CA THR A 751 -9.28 21.60 -3.21
C THR A 751 -10.41 22.50 -2.74
N LEU A 752 -11.56 22.49 -3.43
CA LEU A 752 -12.73 23.28 -3.03
C LEU A 752 -13.33 22.79 -1.70
N ALA A 753 -13.33 21.46 -1.44
CA ALA A 753 -13.80 20.93 -0.16
C ALA A 753 -12.97 21.47 1.02
N PHE A 754 -11.65 21.52 0.88
CA PHE A 754 -10.77 22.13 1.88
C PHE A 754 -11.01 23.64 2.02
N LEU A 755 -11.02 24.37 0.89
CA LEU A 755 -11.17 25.83 0.90
C LEU A 755 -12.54 26.26 1.44
N GLN A 756 -13.62 25.56 1.11
CA GLN A 756 -14.95 25.81 1.66
C GLN A 756 -14.97 25.55 3.18
N SER A 757 -14.40 24.44 3.64
CA SER A 757 -14.26 24.16 5.08
C SER A 757 -13.51 25.27 5.79
N LEU A 758 -12.42 25.76 5.20
CA LEU A 758 -11.58 26.80 5.78
C LEU A 758 -12.34 28.12 5.92
N ILE A 759 -13.06 28.57 4.87
CA ILE A 759 -13.82 29.84 4.92
C ILE A 759 -14.98 29.76 5.90
N GLU A 760 -15.69 28.63 5.98
CA GLU A 760 -16.78 28.42 6.93
C GLU A 760 -16.27 28.43 8.39
N MET A 761 -15.09 27.82 8.64
CA MET A 761 -14.43 27.87 9.96
C MET A 761 -14.04 29.32 10.35
N HIS A 762 -13.48 30.10 9.41
CA HIS A 762 -13.17 31.51 9.63
C HIS A 762 -14.40 32.34 9.99
N ALA A 763 -15.49 32.19 9.25
CA ALA A 763 -16.74 32.91 9.49
C ALA A 763 -17.29 32.69 10.91
N VAL A 764 -17.26 31.45 11.40
CA VAL A 764 -17.74 31.12 12.76
C VAL A 764 -16.76 31.58 13.83
N GLU A 765 -15.44 31.44 13.62
CA GLU A 765 -14.42 31.92 14.58
C GLU A 765 -14.48 33.44 14.75
N ASN A 766 -14.70 34.20 13.68
CA ASN A 766 -14.93 35.65 13.73
C ASN A 766 -16.17 35.99 14.54
N MET A 767 -17.28 35.23 14.39
CA MET A 767 -18.49 35.43 15.19
C MET A 767 -18.26 35.21 16.69
N ILE A 768 -17.49 34.18 17.06
CA ILE A 768 -17.15 33.84 18.45
C ILE A 768 -16.31 34.98 19.05
N ASN A 769 -15.26 35.42 18.38
CA ASN A 769 -14.37 36.47 18.82
C ASN A 769 -15.10 37.80 19.06
N VAL A 770 -16.02 38.16 18.13
CA VAL A 770 -16.86 39.35 18.27
C VAL A 770 -17.80 39.27 19.47
N SER A 771 -18.37 38.10 19.75
CA SER A 771 -19.25 37.86 20.88
C SER A 771 -18.52 37.99 22.23
N ASP A 772 -17.28 37.44 22.30
CA ASP A 772 -16.43 37.53 23.49
C ASP A 772 -15.97 38.96 23.79
N ILE A 773 -15.65 39.75 22.76
CA ILE A 773 -15.33 41.19 22.92
C ILE A 773 -16.54 41.94 23.45
N ARG A 774 -17.75 41.73 22.92
CA ARG A 774 -18.98 42.37 23.40
C ARG A 774 -19.38 41.97 24.82
N SER A 775 -19.10 40.74 25.22
CA SER A 775 -19.34 40.28 26.60
C SER A 775 -18.39 40.92 27.59
N LYS A 776 -17.12 41.07 27.22
CA LYS A 776 -16.08 41.78 28.05
C LYS A 776 -16.34 43.27 28.15
N THR A 777 -16.84 43.93 27.11
CA THR A 777 -17.18 45.35 27.10
C THR A 777 -18.43 45.68 27.94
N LYS A 778 -19.38 44.72 28.06
CA LYS A 778 -20.55 44.87 28.94
C LYS A 778 -20.28 44.65 30.44
N VAL A 779 -19.17 44.04 30.79
CA VAL A 779 -18.74 43.83 32.20
C VAL A 779 -17.92 44.99 32.71
N THR A 780 -17.44 45.86 31.81
CA THR A 780 -16.63 47.06 32.14
C THR A 780 -17.41 48.38 32.01
N ALA A 781 -18.69 48.38 31.65
CA ALA A 781 -19.63 49.50 31.68
C ALA A 781 -20.69 49.24 32.77
#